data_aeee0fa8b09590f26d7e9dad547b9716
#
_entry.id   aeee0fa8b09590f26d7e9dad547b9716
#
_cell.length_a   1.000
_cell.length_b   1.000
_cell.length_c   1.000
_cell.angle_alpha   90.00
_cell.angle_beta   90.00
_cell.angle_gamma   90.00
#
_symmetry.space_group_name_H-M   'P 1'
#
loop_
_entity.id
_entity.type
_entity.pdbx_description
1 polymer ?
#
loop_
_entity_poly.entity_id
_entity_poly.type
_entity_poly.pdbx_seq_one_letter_code
_entity_poly.pdbx_strand_id
1 'polypeptide(L)'
;MKKILVLLMLVFSIGGLVQQIEADEASTDIYLHYYRYGADYTNWSVWAWQNEPTSEEGTSFDFVTDETAVEYNYGGAVAIINIDENFADITEMGLIIKLGSWIEKDIATDRFIEIPTNSSNGEVHYYFVEGDSRIGSSMDDLNGPARTPKFQFAYFTDMNTITYSATEAISSANIKVYADDVLESVESISADGVAGTIELTNELSFAKEYTIEATFSSDNSINEYIVTFDGIYDSEEFEAAYSYDGDLGAIVDGDETLFRVWAPVSESVTLNLYNTGTNVTDGGTDTPINTIVMTPGLKGTFEYTANTNLHGTYYTFLVTNGGITNEVVDPYAKSVGVNGYRGLVVDFSQVNPDGFTYDDRPDNIVNNTDAIIYELHIRDLTSSTTWNGTEANRGKFLGLIEEGTTYGGVSTGFDHLVDLGITHVQLLPFFDFGMVDETRLDDEDYNLFNWGYMPLNFNAIQGSYSSDPYDGLVRINELKQVVMAYSEADIRVNMDVVYNHTGQSADSNFSLIVPGYYYRLNDNGSFSNGSGTGNETASERSMMRKFMVDSLVYWATEYNLSGFRFDLMSLHDIETMELIAEELHDIDPTIMVYGEPWTGGTSTLPAEDMASKNNLAEIEGVGAFNDATRDGIKGSVFAREQGGFIQGDFSQINKVKYGIVGGISHPSVLYTAWHKNPNKTINYVACHDNNTLYDKLYLTLEEDEELDLILPLAKQSYGIILTSQGISFIHAGDEFLRSKPDESGSGFDHNSYESPDSVNQIDWSLKTSEDGADMYAYVKALIELRNTHESFRMSSAEDILDNLSFLYEDQEGIIAYQIANDASGDEYENILVIQNANNKNAKVKLPTNGGWVLITNNETAGDTEIETFKGGKTISVEENSTYILYQNASIADYNPVPTIIISIVGGLAIISAGAFVVITKLKRK
;
A
#
# COMPACT_ATOMS: atom_id res chain seq x y z
N MET A 1 13.62 34.35 52.59
CA MET A 1 14.09 34.62 53.96
C MET A 1 13.98 33.36 54.76
N LYS A 2 15.16 32.87 55.23
CA LYS A 2 15.49 32.24 56.54
C LYS A 2 14.63 31.03 56.95
N LYS A 3 15.21 29.80 56.98
CA LYS A 3 15.95 29.13 58.07
C LYS A 3 15.00 28.69 59.21
N ILE A 4 15.03 27.44 59.75
CA ILE A 4 16.03 26.69 60.52
C ILE A 4 15.39 25.34 60.86
N LEU A 5 15.98 24.24 60.63
CA LEU A 5 16.66 23.21 61.40
C LEU A 5 16.26 23.10 62.88
N VAL A 6 15.74 21.96 63.38
CA VAL A 6 16.05 21.37 64.68
C VAL A 6 15.94 19.85 64.69
N LEU A 7 17.03 19.22 65.02
CA LEU A 7 17.34 17.85 65.40
C LEU A 7 16.82 17.55 66.80
N LEU A 8 16.23 16.36 67.06
CA LEU A 8 16.33 15.71 68.37
C LEU A 8 16.11 14.17 68.26
N MET A 9 17.13 13.46 68.72
CA MET A 9 17.12 12.03 69.07
C MET A 9 16.41 11.80 70.42
N LEU A 10 15.80 10.59 70.55
CA LEU A 10 15.83 9.73 71.77
C LEU A 10 15.05 8.40 71.43
N VAL A 11 15.63 7.38 71.44
CA VAL A 11 16.13 6.12 72.01
C VAL A 11 15.11 5.31 72.85
N PHE A 12 15.00 4.03 72.53
CA PHE A 12 14.51 2.79 73.20
C PHE A 12 13.01 2.48 73.24
N SER A 13 12.55 1.32 72.68
CA SER A 13 12.75 -0.03 73.16
C SER A 13 12.12 -1.11 72.25
N ILE A 14 12.87 -2.07 71.91
CA ILE A 14 12.68 -3.54 71.76
C ILE A 14 11.22 -4.04 71.61
N GLY A 15 10.95 -4.63 70.42
CA GLY A 15 9.87 -5.56 70.14
C GLY A 15 10.08 -6.14 68.75
N GLY A 16 10.62 -7.34 68.64
CA GLY A 16 11.02 -7.95 67.36
C GLY A 16 9.85 -8.20 66.41
N LEU A 17 10.02 -7.70 65.21
CA LEU A 17 9.45 -8.25 63.98
C LEU A 17 10.61 -8.36 63.02
N VAL A 18 10.92 -9.58 62.64
CA VAL A 18 11.80 -9.86 61.50
C VAL A 18 11.07 -9.38 60.26
N GLN A 19 11.37 -8.16 59.81
CA GLN A 19 11.06 -7.72 58.51
C GLN A 19 12.12 -8.35 57.59
N GLN A 20 11.68 -9.26 56.74
CA GLN A 20 12.44 -9.71 55.57
C GLN A 20 12.83 -8.45 54.80
N ILE A 21 14.10 -8.13 54.79
CA ILE A 21 14.67 -7.18 53.84
C ILE A 21 14.59 -7.95 52.51
N GLU A 22 13.62 -7.65 51.68
CA GLU A 22 13.73 -7.92 50.26
C GLU A 22 15.04 -7.22 49.85
N ALA A 23 16.00 -8.01 49.42
CA ALA A 23 17.14 -7.47 48.70
C ALA A 23 16.56 -6.79 47.46
N ASP A 24 16.82 -5.49 47.28
CA ASP A 24 16.65 -4.85 45.95
C ASP A 24 17.37 -5.78 44.98
N GLU A 25 16.62 -6.38 44.04
CA GLU A 25 17.20 -7.10 42.93
C GLU A 25 18.03 -6.07 42.19
N ALA A 26 19.34 -6.29 42.08
CA ALA A 26 20.23 -5.39 41.37
C ALA A 26 19.79 -5.36 39.90
N SER A 27 19.28 -4.24 39.46
CA SER A 27 18.95 -3.93 38.09
C SER A 27 20.17 -4.19 37.17
N THR A 28 19.94 -4.79 35.99
CA THR A 28 21.01 -5.04 35.01
C THR A 28 21.03 -3.94 33.99
N ASP A 29 22.15 -3.21 33.90
CA ASP A 29 22.40 -2.20 32.89
C ASP A 29 23.26 -2.76 31.75
N ILE A 30 22.82 -2.62 30.50
CA ILE A 30 23.55 -3.00 29.31
C ILE A 30 24.20 -1.75 28.71
N TYR A 31 25.50 -1.79 28.57
CA TYR A 31 26.32 -0.74 27.96
C TYR A 31 26.70 -1.18 26.55
N LEU A 32 26.20 -0.48 25.54
CA LEU A 32 26.47 -0.73 24.13
C LEU A 32 27.46 0.30 23.61
N HIS A 33 28.76 -0.03 23.63
CA HIS A 33 29.84 0.84 23.17
C HIS A 33 29.95 0.78 21.66
N TYR A 34 29.82 1.92 20.99
CA TYR A 34 29.89 2.00 19.55
C TYR A 34 31.01 2.93 19.09
N TYR A 35 31.84 2.43 18.21
CA TYR A 35 32.92 3.17 17.60
C TYR A 35 32.66 3.43 16.13
N ARG A 36 32.69 4.71 15.74
CA ARG A 36 32.58 5.15 14.36
C ARG A 36 33.90 5.76 13.87
N TYR A 37 34.33 5.43 12.66
CA TYR A 37 35.56 5.94 12.07
C TYR A 37 35.54 7.47 11.83
N GLY A 38 34.36 8.02 11.50
CA GLY A 38 34.17 9.46 11.30
C GLY A 38 34.03 10.26 12.60
N ALA A 39 33.93 9.59 13.77
CA ALA A 39 33.68 10.18 15.08
C ALA A 39 32.45 11.11 15.14
N ASP A 40 31.52 11.02 14.16
CA ASP A 40 30.24 11.72 14.16
C ASP A 40 29.13 10.77 14.59
N TYR A 41 28.55 11.03 15.75
CA TYR A 41 27.46 10.27 16.37
C TYR A 41 26.13 11.04 16.35
N THR A 42 26.08 12.17 15.65
CA THR A 42 24.88 13.02 15.57
C THR A 42 23.72 12.25 14.97
N ASN A 43 22.59 12.17 15.70
CA ASN A 43 21.38 11.44 15.34
C ASN A 43 21.54 9.91 15.21
N TRP A 44 22.69 9.34 15.55
CA TRP A 44 22.81 7.89 15.68
C TRP A 44 22.21 7.40 16.99
N SER A 45 21.52 6.24 16.94
CA SER A 45 20.87 5.61 18.09
C SER A 45 20.86 4.09 17.94
N VAL A 46 20.58 3.38 19.02
CA VAL A 46 20.35 1.94 19.02
C VAL A 46 18.84 1.71 19.06
N TRP A 47 18.31 0.98 18.11
CA TRP A 47 17.00 0.36 18.17
C TRP A 47 17.16 -1.00 18.81
N ALA A 48 16.53 -1.25 19.97
CA ALA A 48 16.62 -2.51 20.69
C ALA A 48 15.23 -3.09 20.92
N TRP A 49 15.09 -4.40 20.78
CA TRP A 49 13.85 -5.12 21.04
C TRP A 49 14.10 -6.44 21.75
N GLN A 50 13.10 -6.93 22.48
CA GLN A 50 13.11 -8.29 23.01
C GLN A 50 12.98 -9.28 21.86
N ASN A 51 13.93 -10.21 21.73
CA ASN A 51 13.84 -11.27 20.73
C ASN A 51 13.37 -12.60 21.35
N GLU A 52 13.81 -12.89 22.57
CA GLU A 52 13.41 -14.09 23.32
C GLU A 52 13.00 -13.72 24.77
N PRO A 53 11.97 -14.34 25.37
CA PRO A 53 11.25 -15.56 24.92
C PRO A 53 10.16 -15.34 23.89
N THR A 54 9.75 -14.13 23.64
CA THR A 54 8.80 -13.72 22.60
C THR A 54 9.29 -12.41 21.99
N SER A 55 9.22 -12.27 20.66
CA SER A 55 9.63 -11.03 20.01
C SER A 55 8.59 -9.93 20.28
N GLU A 56 9.08 -8.75 20.72
CA GLU A 56 8.27 -7.57 21.04
C GLU A 56 8.75 -6.37 20.24
N GLU A 57 7.92 -5.33 20.12
CA GLU A 57 8.28 -4.09 19.45
C GLU A 57 9.48 -3.40 20.14
N GLY A 58 10.41 -2.87 19.35
CA GLY A 58 11.63 -2.23 19.85
C GLY A 58 11.43 -0.79 20.27
N THR A 59 12.45 -0.25 20.94
CA THR A 59 12.54 1.17 21.31
C THR A 59 13.93 1.72 21.03
N SER A 60 14.05 3.04 20.88
CA SER A 60 15.30 3.71 20.51
C SER A 60 16.03 4.25 21.75
N PHE A 61 17.35 4.01 21.81
CA PHE A 61 18.25 4.51 22.85
C PHE A 61 19.33 5.38 22.22
N ASP A 62 19.43 6.62 22.67
CA ASP A 62 20.40 7.56 22.13
C ASP A 62 21.82 7.29 22.64
N PHE A 63 22.80 7.56 21.80
CA PHE A 63 24.21 7.52 22.18
C PHE A 63 24.60 8.77 22.97
N VAL A 64 25.35 8.56 24.03
CA VAL A 64 26.04 9.61 24.76
C VAL A 64 27.57 9.44 24.61
N THR A 65 28.33 10.49 24.89
CA THR A 65 29.79 10.41 24.82
C THR A 65 30.30 9.34 25.79
N ASP A 66 31.06 8.39 25.26
CA ASP A 66 31.70 7.36 26.08
C ASP A 66 32.99 7.91 26.72
N GLU A 67 32.92 8.32 27.96
CA GLU A 67 34.10 8.84 28.73
C GLU A 67 35.15 7.74 28.96
N THR A 68 34.77 6.45 28.89
CA THR A 68 35.70 5.32 29.07
C THR A 68 36.48 5.03 27.80
N ALA A 69 36.00 5.41 26.64
CA ALA A 69 36.70 5.27 25.35
C ALA A 69 37.95 6.15 25.23
N VAL A 70 38.13 7.13 26.08
CA VAL A 70 39.29 8.06 26.10
C VAL A 70 40.62 7.31 26.29
N GLU A 71 40.62 6.16 26.97
CA GLU A 71 41.83 5.32 27.16
C GLU A 71 42.36 4.72 25.85
N TYR A 72 41.49 4.58 24.80
CA TYR A 72 41.83 3.94 23.55
C TYR A 72 42.19 4.90 22.41
N ASN A 73 42.22 6.19 22.67
CA ASN A 73 42.51 7.24 21.67
C ASN A 73 41.47 7.32 20.53
N TYR A 74 40.31 6.73 20.70
CA TYR A 74 39.20 6.72 19.76
C TYR A 74 38.02 7.46 20.39
N GLY A 75 37.41 8.39 19.67
CA GLY A 75 36.11 8.93 20.09
C GLY A 75 35.07 7.83 19.98
N GLY A 76 34.41 7.47 21.07
CA GLY A 76 33.36 6.47 21.14
C GLY A 76 32.07 7.05 21.71
N ALA A 77 30.98 6.36 21.49
CA ALA A 77 29.67 6.64 22.10
C ALA A 77 29.15 5.39 22.79
N VAL A 78 28.33 5.58 23.82
CA VAL A 78 27.69 4.47 24.55
C VAL A 78 26.20 4.72 24.68
N ALA A 79 25.39 3.71 24.37
CA ALA A 79 23.98 3.65 24.73
C ALA A 79 23.82 2.76 25.96
N ILE A 80 23.04 3.22 26.95
CA ILE A 80 22.81 2.51 28.21
C ILE A 80 21.36 2.09 28.28
N ILE A 81 21.11 0.80 28.42
CA ILE A 81 19.79 0.20 28.49
C ILE A 81 19.60 -0.45 29.84
N ASN A 82 18.69 0.03 30.64
CA ASN A 82 18.27 -0.61 31.88
C ASN A 82 17.26 -1.70 31.57
N ILE A 83 17.59 -2.94 31.81
CA ILE A 83 16.74 -4.09 31.45
C ILE A 83 15.45 -4.09 32.25
N ASP A 84 15.51 -3.88 33.56
CA ASP A 84 14.33 -3.97 34.41
C ASP A 84 13.31 -2.83 34.18
N GLU A 85 13.77 -1.71 33.60
CA GLU A 85 12.91 -0.57 33.29
C GLU A 85 12.28 -0.68 31.89
N ASN A 86 12.93 -1.39 30.95
CA ASN A 86 12.57 -1.35 29.54
C ASN A 86 12.08 -2.70 28.98
N PHE A 87 12.46 -3.83 29.59
CA PHE A 87 12.16 -5.16 29.07
C PHE A 87 11.84 -6.14 30.20
N ALA A 88 10.73 -6.87 30.09
CA ALA A 88 10.32 -7.86 31.09
C ALA A 88 10.79 -9.26 30.71
N ASP A 89 11.53 -9.94 31.60
CA ASP A 89 11.94 -11.35 31.46
C ASP A 89 12.76 -11.69 30.19
N ILE A 90 13.42 -10.70 29.58
CA ILE A 90 14.21 -10.85 28.37
C ILE A 90 15.42 -11.77 28.55
N THR A 91 15.64 -12.66 27.60
CA THR A 91 16.82 -13.56 27.56
C THR A 91 17.73 -13.29 26.35
N GLU A 92 17.21 -12.75 25.25
CA GLU A 92 17.95 -12.31 24.09
C GLU A 92 17.39 -10.97 23.58
N MET A 93 18.28 -10.05 23.26
CA MET A 93 17.95 -8.72 22.72
C MET A 93 18.44 -8.62 21.28
N GLY A 94 17.55 -8.20 20.38
CA GLY A 94 17.91 -7.77 19.04
C GLY A 94 18.34 -6.31 19.02
N LEU A 95 19.32 -5.96 18.18
CA LEU A 95 19.92 -4.64 18.11
C LEU A 95 20.12 -4.19 16.66
N ILE A 96 19.70 -2.94 16.37
CA ILE A 96 20.04 -2.23 15.13
C ILE A 96 20.63 -0.86 15.52
N ILE A 97 21.82 -0.56 15.04
CA ILE A 97 22.39 0.78 15.17
C ILE A 97 21.99 1.55 13.92
N LYS A 98 21.27 2.68 14.11
CA LYS A 98 20.64 3.43 13.03
C LYS A 98 20.83 4.93 13.15
N LEU A 99 20.76 5.62 12.01
CA LEU A 99 20.76 7.08 11.91
C LEU A 99 19.31 7.58 11.82
N GLY A 100 18.97 8.56 12.66
CA GLY A 100 17.66 9.23 12.68
C GLY A 100 16.47 8.25 12.71
N SER A 101 15.40 8.58 11.98
CA SER A 101 14.24 7.69 11.83
C SER A 101 14.46 6.74 10.62
N TRP A 102 15.45 5.84 10.75
CA TRP A 102 15.78 4.82 9.74
C TRP A 102 16.41 5.35 8.44
N ILE A 103 17.13 6.48 8.50
CA ILE A 103 17.85 7.03 7.35
C ILE A 103 18.95 6.06 6.89
N GLU A 104 19.66 5.44 7.85
CA GLU A 104 20.77 4.52 7.59
C GLU A 104 20.86 3.48 8.70
N LYS A 105 21.25 2.25 8.38
CA LYS A 105 21.67 1.22 9.33
C LYS A 105 23.19 1.07 9.28
N ASP A 106 23.80 0.83 10.43
CA ASP A 106 25.25 0.59 10.51
C ASP A 106 25.69 -0.64 9.69
N ILE A 107 24.87 -1.69 9.70
CA ILE A 107 25.03 -2.91 8.88
C ILE A 107 23.65 -3.39 8.41
N ALA A 108 23.63 -4.17 7.33
CA ALA A 108 22.38 -4.68 6.76
C ALA A 108 21.67 -5.72 7.64
N THR A 109 22.43 -6.49 8.42
CA THR A 109 21.93 -7.58 9.27
C THR A 109 21.75 -7.12 10.72
N ASP A 110 20.73 -7.65 11.39
CA ASP A 110 20.51 -7.40 12.80
C ASP A 110 21.56 -8.12 13.67
N ARG A 111 21.82 -7.58 14.85
CA ARG A 111 22.71 -8.19 15.85
C ARG A 111 21.90 -8.68 17.03
N PHE A 112 22.30 -9.79 17.64
CA PHE A 112 21.61 -10.37 18.79
C PHE A 112 22.60 -10.57 19.94
N ILE A 113 22.21 -10.20 21.16
CA ILE A 113 22.99 -10.39 22.40
C ILE A 113 22.18 -11.19 23.41
N GLU A 114 22.84 -12.15 24.05
CA GLU A 114 22.26 -12.87 25.19
C GLU A 114 22.28 -11.99 26.45
N ILE A 115 21.16 -11.93 27.17
CA ILE A 115 21.05 -11.18 28.42
C ILE A 115 21.43 -12.11 29.57
N PRO A 116 22.53 -11.83 30.31
CA PRO A 116 22.98 -12.70 31.39
C PRO A 116 22.01 -12.65 32.57
N THR A 117 21.54 -13.81 33.01
CA THR A 117 20.64 -13.96 34.18
C THR A 117 21.31 -13.71 35.55
N ASN A 118 22.64 -13.51 35.59
CA ASN A 118 23.40 -13.19 36.80
C ASN A 118 24.68 -12.38 36.49
N SER A 119 24.59 -11.07 36.39
CA SER A 119 25.81 -10.25 36.40
C SER A 119 26.24 -9.95 37.85
N SER A 120 27.48 -10.20 38.15
CA SER A 120 28.02 -10.03 39.52
C SER A 120 28.11 -8.56 39.98
N ASN A 121 27.88 -7.57 39.07
CA ASN A 121 27.94 -6.14 39.34
C ASN A 121 26.77 -5.35 38.77
N GLY A 122 25.77 -5.97 38.12
CA GLY A 122 24.64 -5.26 37.48
C GLY A 122 24.99 -4.54 36.19
N GLU A 123 26.16 -4.67 35.62
CA GLU A 123 26.61 -4.04 34.38
C GLU A 123 27.14 -5.06 33.39
N VAL A 124 26.72 -4.97 32.12
CA VAL A 124 27.19 -5.79 31.01
C VAL A 124 27.58 -4.91 29.83
N HIS A 125 28.76 -5.15 29.27
CA HIS A 125 29.32 -4.33 28.20
C HIS A 125 29.45 -5.10 26.91
N TYR A 126 28.95 -4.56 25.82
CA TYR A 126 29.10 -5.04 24.44
C TYR A 126 29.73 -3.95 23.58
N TYR A 127 30.57 -4.35 22.64
CA TYR A 127 31.35 -3.43 21.80
C TYR A 127 31.04 -3.64 20.33
N PHE A 128 30.89 -2.56 19.60
CA PHE A 128 30.54 -2.51 18.18
C PHE A 128 31.45 -1.55 17.43
N VAL A 129 31.80 -1.90 16.20
CA VAL A 129 32.55 -1.05 15.28
C VAL A 129 31.72 -0.83 14.03
N GLU A 130 31.76 0.39 13.49
CA GLU A 130 31.06 0.78 12.26
C GLU A 130 31.32 -0.21 11.13
N GLY A 131 30.24 -0.77 10.54
CA GLY A 131 30.31 -1.71 9.44
C GLY A 131 30.78 -3.13 9.79
N ASP A 132 30.99 -3.46 11.08
CA ASP A 132 31.41 -4.80 11.51
C ASP A 132 30.23 -5.55 12.17
N SER A 133 29.84 -6.69 11.61
CA SER A 133 28.73 -7.50 12.15
C SER A 133 29.04 -8.22 13.47
N ARG A 134 30.31 -8.29 13.87
CA ARG A 134 30.74 -8.95 15.11
C ARG A 134 30.35 -8.13 16.33
N ILE A 135 30.16 -8.83 17.44
CA ILE A 135 29.93 -8.26 18.77
C ILE A 135 31.12 -8.63 19.63
N GLY A 136 31.80 -7.64 20.19
CA GLY A 136 32.94 -7.85 21.07
C GLY A 136 32.58 -7.80 22.55
N SER A 137 33.35 -8.49 23.41
CA SER A 137 33.37 -8.33 24.86
C SER A 137 34.35 -7.22 25.29
N SER A 138 35.17 -6.75 24.38
CA SER A 138 36.06 -5.59 24.48
C SER A 138 36.36 -5.03 23.09
N MET A 139 36.88 -3.79 22.97
CA MET A 139 37.37 -3.28 21.71
C MET A 139 38.56 -4.05 21.16
N ASP A 140 39.40 -4.62 22.03
CA ASP A 140 40.54 -5.45 21.63
C ASP A 140 40.09 -6.75 20.94
N ASP A 141 38.93 -7.31 21.31
CA ASP A 141 38.37 -8.51 20.67
C ASP A 141 37.94 -8.25 19.24
N LEU A 142 37.51 -7.05 18.95
CA LEU A 142 37.11 -6.66 17.60
C LEU A 142 38.33 -6.38 16.72
N ASN A 143 39.56 -6.29 17.35
CA ASN A 143 40.80 -5.91 16.67
C ASN A 143 40.49 -4.77 15.72
N GLY A 144 40.08 -3.58 16.26
CA GLY A 144 39.59 -2.49 15.40
C GLY A 144 40.50 -2.45 14.19
N PRO A 145 40.08 -2.86 12.99
CA PRO A 145 41.02 -2.99 11.89
C PRO A 145 41.62 -1.63 11.72
N ALA A 146 42.94 -1.59 11.70
CA ALA A 146 43.58 -0.46 11.06
C ALA A 146 42.86 -0.35 9.73
N ARG A 147 42.04 0.69 9.57
CA ARG A 147 41.12 0.82 8.44
C ARG A 147 41.98 0.69 7.21
N THR A 148 41.89 -0.43 6.47
CA THR A 148 42.59 -0.52 5.20
C THR A 148 42.01 0.57 4.32
N PRO A 149 42.79 1.56 3.93
CA PRO A 149 42.28 2.63 3.10
C PRO A 149 41.68 2.08 1.81
N LYS A 150 40.47 2.53 1.45
CA LYS A 150 39.76 2.06 0.25
C LYS A 150 38.87 3.14 -0.32
N PHE A 151 38.48 2.97 -1.56
CA PHE A 151 37.36 3.71 -2.12
C PHE A 151 36.05 3.24 -1.43
N GLN A 152 35.11 4.17 -1.24
CA GLN A 152 33.76 3.92 -0.74
C GLN A 152 32.80 3.76 -1.92
N PHE A 153 32.95 4.61 -2.93
CA PHE A 153 32.25 4.52 -4.21
C PHE A 153 33.05 5.21 -5.32
N ALA A 154 32.75 4.86 -6.56
CA ALA A 154 33.15 5.57 -7.76
C ALA A 154 32.13 5.31 -8.88
N TYR A 155 31.62 6.36 -9.51
CA TYR A 155 30.69 6.26 -10.62
C TYR A 155 30.88 7.40 -11.63
N PHE A 156 30.45 7.17 -12.86
CA PHE A 156 30.38 8.22 -13.88
C PHE A 156 29.21 9.15 -13.60
N THR A 157 29.49 10.47 -13.60
CA THR A 157 28.45 11.52 -13.48
C THR A 157 28.06 12.11 -14.83
N ASP A 158 28.89 11.92 -15.86
CA ASP A 158 28.64 12.21 -17.27
C ASP A 158 29.53 11.34 -18.16
N MET A 159 29.53 11.59 -19.48
CA MET A 159 30.25 10.76 -20.46
C MET A 159 31.77 10.70 -20.27
N ASN A 160 32.35 11.55 -19.47
CA ASN A 160 33.81 11.57 -19.27
C ASN A 160 34.28 11.89 -17.85
N THR A 161 33.37 12.09 -16.90
CA THR A 161 33.68 12.47 -15.53
C THR A 161 33.29 11.38 -14.52
N ILE A 162 34.28 10.96 -13.73
CA ILE A 162 34.09 10.01 -12.62
C ILE A 162 34.09 10.79 -11.31
N THR A 163 33.08 10.59 -10.47
CA THR A 163 33.04 11.04 -9.07
C THR A 163 33.41 9.90 -8.16
N TYR A 164 34.21 10.15 -7.12
CA TYR A 164 34.59 9.13 -6.14
C TYR A 164 34.61 9.65 -4.71
N SER A 165 34.48 8.74 -3.77
CA SER A 165 34.78 8.94 -2.37
C SER A 165 35.65 7.82 -1.83
N ALA A 166 36.46 8.14 -0.82
CA ALA A 166 37.36 7.18 -0.19
C ALA A 166 37.38 7.37 1.33
N THR A 167 37.96 6.41 2.03
CA THR A 167 38.04 6.42 3.50
C THR A 167 39.09 7.37 4.04
N GLU A 168 40.06 7.83 3.21
CA GLU A 168 41.01 8.87 3.52
C GLU A 168 41.33 9.70 2.27
N ALA A 169 41.90 10.88 2.47
CA ALA A 169 42.31 11.79 1.37
C ALA A 169 43.37 11.18 0.46
N ILE A 170 43.13 11.23 -0.83
CA ILE A 170 44.03 10.71 -1.87
C ILE A 170 44.69 11.88 -2.63
N SER A 171 46.00 11.81 -2.81
CA SER A 171 46.66 12.76 -3.72
C SER A 171 46.31 12.43 -5.17
N SER A 172 45.93 13.43 -5.95
CA SER A 172 45.64 13.27 -7.39
C SER A 172 46.74 12.55 -8.18
N ALA A 173 48.02 12.68 -7.76
CA ALA A 173 49.14 11.99 -8.38
C ALA A 173 49.15 10.45 -8.13
N ASN A 174 48.35 9.98 -7.19
CA ASN A 174 48.26 8.58 -6.78
C ASN A 174 47.01 7.85 -7.35
N ILE A 175 46.24 8.54 -8.17
CA ILE A 175 45.02 7.97 -8.78
C ILE A 175 45.31 7.64 -10.25
N LYS A 176 44.80 6.48 -10.68
CA LYS A 176 44.83 6.05 -12.08
C LYS A 176 43.47 5.48 -12.45
N VAL A 177 43.11 5.56 -13.73
CA VAL A 177 41.90 4.95 -14.28
C VAL A 177 42.29 3.94 -15.35
N TYR A 178 41.64 2.79 -15.36
CA TYR A 178 41.82 1.75 -16.36
C TYR A 178 40.51 1.48 -17.06
N ALA A 179 40.55 1.09 -18.32
CA ALA A 179 39.44 0.54 -19.08
C ALA A 179 39.87 -0.81 -19.66
N ASP A 180 39.23 -1.92 -19.30
CA ASP A 180 39.67 -3.28 -19.65
C ASP A 180 41.16 -3.51 -19.35
N ASP A 181 41.63 -3.16 -18.16
CA ASP A 181 43.01 -3.25 -17.71
C ASP A 181 44.00 -2.34 -18.49
N VAL A 182 43.51 -1.49 -19.40
CA VAL A 182 44.34 -0.54 -20.15
C VAL A 182 44.26 0.84 -19.50
N LEU A 183 45.42 1.42 -19.16
CA LEU A 183 45.49 2.75 -18.55
C LEU A 183 44.84 3.80 -19.45
N GLU A 184 43.84 4.49 -18.97
CA GLU A 184 43.15 5.58 -19.66
C GLU A 184 43.87 6.92 -19.48
N SER A 185 43.66 7.83 -20.45
CA SER A 185 44.17 9.19 -20.39
C SER A 185 43.24 10.07 -19.56
N VAL A 186 43.76 10.63 -18.46
CA VAL A 186 43.05 11.54 -17.58
C VAL A 186 43.40 12.98 -17.95
N GLU A 187 42.42 13.85 -18.14
CA GLU A 187 42.64 15.28 -18.42
C GLU A 187 42.88 16.07 -17.13
N SER A 188 42.05 15.83 -16.11
CA SER A 188 42.19 16.47 -14.79
C SER A 188 41.73 15.58 -13.65
N ILE A 189 42.26 15.80 -12.44
CA ILE A 189 41.80 15.21 -11.20
C ILE A 189 41.65 16.33 -10.18
N SER A 190 40.41 16.54 -9.69
CA SER A 190 40.12 17.44 -8.59
C SER A 190 39.88 16.60 -7.34
N ALA A 191 40.74 16.72 -6.33
CA ALA A 191 40.59 16.01 -5.05
C ALA A 191 40.29 17.02 -3.95
N ASP A 192 39.19 16.83 -3.22
CA ASP A 192 38.78 17.63 -2.07
C ASP A 192 38.58 16.73 -0.86
N GLY A 193 39.60 16.65 0.00
CA GLY A 193 39.58 15.79 1.16
C GLY A 193 39.50 14.30 0.78
N VAL A 194 38.43 13.61 1.18
CA VAL A 194 38.19 12.18 0.92
C VAL A 194 37.42 11.92 -0.37
N ALA A 195 36.96 12.96 -1.04
CA ALA A 195 36.20 12.87 -2.28
C ALA A 195 36.91 13.62 -3.44
N GLY A 196 36.45 13.38 -4.66
CA GLY A 196 36.97 14.09 -5.82
C GLY A 196 36.33 13.69 -7.13
N THR A 197 36.76 14.38 -8.20
CA THR A 197 36.33 14.09 -9.57
C THR A 197 37.55 13.83 -10.46
N ILE A 198 37.35 12.95 -11.43
CA ILE A 198 38.37 12.59 -12.45
C ILE A 198 37.74 12.84 -13.81
N GLU A 199 38.33 13.73 -14.59
CA GLU A 199 37.92 14.00 -15.96
C GLU A 199 38.81 13.21 -16.93
N LEU A 200 38.19 12.36 -17.74
CA LEU A 200 38.85 11.56 -18.77
C LEU A 200 38.98 12.37 -20.06
N THR A 201 40.06 12.13 -20.82
CA THR A 201 40.26 12.77 -22.13
C THR A 201 39.25 12.27 -23.18
N ASN A 202 38.78 11.05 -23.05
CA ASN A 202 37.84 10.42 -23.98
C ASN A 202 36.51 10.16 -23.27
N GLU A 203 35.43 10.21 -24.03
CA GLU A 203 34.14 9.71 -23.55
C GLU A 203 34.23 8.22 -23.22
N LEU A 204 33.41 7.79 -22.21
CA LEU A 204 33.33 6.40 -21.82
C LEU A 204 32.76 5.53 -22.96
N SER A 205 33.03 4.23 -22.88
CA SER A 205 32.35 3.23 -23.68
C SER A 205 31.70 2.23 -22.76
N PHE A 206 30.37 2.08 -22.82
CA PHE A 206 29.61 1.10 -22.00
C PHE A 206 30.04 -0.36 -22.22
N ALA A 207 30.77 -0.64 -23.33
CA ALA A 207 31.33 -1.96 -23.60
C ALA A 207 32.65 -2.25 -22.86
N LYS A 208 33.08 -1.37 -21.96
CA LYS A 208 34.31 -1.51 -21.19
C LYS A 208 34.05 -1.49 -19.70
N GLU A 209 34.79 -2.30 -18.95
CA GLU A 209 34.88 -2.20 -17.51
C GLU A 209 35.90 -1.08 -17.14
N TYR A 210 35.46 -0.15 -16.31
CA TYR A 210 36.31 0.91 -15.79
C TYR A 210 36.69 0.65 -14.35
N THR A 211 37.96 0.80 -14.00
CA THR A 211 38.49 0.66 -12.65
C THR A 211 39.31 1.87 -12.28
N ILE A 212 39.10 2.42 -11.07
CA ILE A 212 40.03 3.38 -10.48
C ILE A 212 40.98 2.65 -9.52
N GLU A 213 42.27 3.01 -9.59
CA GLU A 213 43.32 2.54 -8.69
C GLU A 213 43.84 3.72 -7.88
N ALA A 214 43.94 3.58 -6.58
CA ALA A 214 44.67 4.57 -5.77
C ALA A 214 45.72 3.93 -4.88
N THR A 215 46.85 4.66 -4.70
CA THR A 215 47.83 4.35 -3.65
C THR A 215 47.60 5.27 -2.48
N PHE A 216 47.22 4.71 -1.35
CA PHE A 216 46.97 5.47 -0.13
C PHE A 216 48.24 5.82 0.64
N SER A 217 48.26 7.04 1.21
CA SER A 217 49.49 7.58 1.82
C SER A 217 49.73 7.07 3.24
N SER A 218 48.73 6.61 3.94
CA SER A 218 48.79 6.16 5.33
C SER A 218 49.61 4.87 5.49
N ASP A 219 49.43 3.91 4.58
CA ASP A 219 50.01 2.57 4.65
C ASP A 219 50.69 2.11 3.35
N ASN A 220 50.66 2.91 2.29
CA ASN A 220 51.08 2.57 0.92
C ASN A 220 50.31 1.38 0.31
N SER A 221 49.08 1.10 0.81
CA SER A 221 48.22 0.12 0.18
C SER A 221 47.75 0.62 -1.19
N ILE A 222 47.46 -0.33 -2.07
CA ILE A 222 46.78 -0.09 -3.34
C ILE A 222 45.38 -0.66 -3.23
N ASN A 223 44.39 0.14 -3.56
CA ASN A 223 43.01 -0.28 -3.66
C ASN A 223 42.47 0.02 -5.05
N GLU A 224 41.77 -0.93 -5.62
CA GLU A 224 41.04 -0.82 -6.87
C GLU A 224 39.54 -0.84 -6.60
N TYR A 225 38.81 -0.10 -7.43
CA TYR A 225 37.34 -0.03 -7.33
C TYR A 225 36.74 0.05 -8.73
N ILE A 226 35.72 -0.78 -9.00
CA ILE A 226 34.99 -0.76 -10.27
C ILE A 226 34.11 0.51 -10.31
N VAL A 227 34.25 1.27 -11.41
CA VAL A 227 33.46 2.48 -11.63
C VAL A 227 32.12 2.09 -12.25
N THR A 228 31.02 2.42 -11.57
CA THR A 228 29.67 2.17 -12.09
C THR A 228 29.18 3.31 -12.98
N PHE A 229 28.05 3.09 -13.67
CA PHE A 229 27.47 4.09 -14.56
C PHE A 229 26.26 4.83 -13.92
N ASP A 230 25.99 4.62 -12.64
CA ASP A 230 24.75 5.02 -12.00
C ASP A 230 24.46 6.53 -12.11
N GLY A 231 25.47 7.37 -11.99
CA GLY A 231 25.29 8.82 -12.02
C GLY A 231 25.11 9.41 -13.43
N ILE A 232 25.36 8.64 -14.50
CA ILE A 232 25.19 9.16 -15.87
C ILE A 232 23.73 9.11 -16.32
N TYR A 233 22.94 8.23 -15.71
CA TYR A 233 21.56 8.01 -16.12
C TYR A 233 20.65 9.23 -15.95
N ASP A 234 21.03 10.17 -15.10
CA ASP A 234 20.31 11.44 -14.87
C ASP A 234 20.85 12.59 -15.75
N SER A 235 21.80 12.30 -16.67
CA SER A 235 22.36 13.31 -17.58
C SER A 235 21.51 13.52 -18.83
N GLU A 236 21.41 14.78 -19.30
CA GLU A 236 20.73 15.10 -20.56
C GLU A 236 21.36 14.39 -21.76
N GLU A 237 22.65 14.11 -21.72
CA GLU A 237 23.41 13.43 -22.76
C GLU A 237 23.00 11.96 -22.88
N PHE A 238 22.85 11.25 -21.77
CA PHE A 238 22.39 9.85 -21.75
C PHE A 238 20.96 9.76 -22.25
N GLU A 239 20.07 10.59 -21.72
CA GLU A 239 18.68 10.64 -22.15
C GLU A 239 18.55 10.94 -23.65
N ALA A 240 19.26 11.93 -24.16
CA ALA A 240 19.25 12.26 -25.59
C ALA A 240 19.77 11.12 -26.48
N ALA A 241 20.75 10.36 -25.99
CA ALA A 241 21.37 9.27 -26.74
C ALA A 241 20.55 7.99 -26.73
N TYR A 242 19.90 7.66 -25.60
CA TYR A 242 19.34 6.32 -25.33
C TYR A 242 17.84 6.28 -25.05
N SER A 243 17.17 7.38 -24.75
CA SER A 243 15.71 7.37 -24.58
C SER A 243 15.03 6.88 -25.87
N TYR A 244 14.26 5.80 -25.76
CA TYR A 244 13.60 5.12 -26.88
C TYR A 244 12.09 5.16 -26.74
N ASP A 245 11.41 5.64 -27.77
CA ASP A 245 9.95 5.89 -27.80
C ASP A 245 9.15 4.84 -28.60
N GLY A 246 9.80 3.82 -29.17
CA GLY A 246 9.12 2.76 -29.90
C GLY A 246 8.70 1.58 -29.03
N ASP A 247 8.05 0.60 -29.66
CA ASP A 247 7.56 -0.60 -29.01
C ASP A 247 8.69 -1.51 -28.53
N LEU A 248 8.56 -2.08 -27.33
CA LEU A 248 9.45 -3.05 -26.70
C LEU A 248 8.71 -4.36 -26.42
N GLY A 249 9.48 -5.44 -26.23
CA GLY A 249 8.93 -6.76 -25.94
C GLY A 249 8.86 -7.68 -27.16
N ALA A 250 8.05 -8.74 -27.04
CA ALA A 250 7.71 -9.66 -28.12
C ALA A 250 6.41 -9.22 -28.80
N ILE A 251 6.49 -8.80 -30.06
CA ILE A 251 5.37 -8.21 -30.81
C ILE A 251 5.05 -9.11 -31.99
N VAL A 252 3.81 -9.59 -32.07
CA VAL A 252 3.29 -10.38 -33.17
C VAL A 252 2.56 -9.46 -34.15
N ASP A 253 2.99 -9.48 -35.42
CA ASP A 253 2.31 -8.79 -36.53
C ASP A 253 2.12 -9.76 -37.70
N GLY A 254 0.91 -10.30 -37.80
CA GLY A 254 0.55 -11.30 -38.79
C GLY A 254 1.41 -12.56 -38.70
N ASP A 255 2.21 -12.82 -39.72
CA ASP A 255 3.08 -14.00 -39.81
C ASP A 255 4.51 -13.73 -39.25
N GLU A 256 4.78 -12.58 -38.64
CA GLU A 256 6.10 -12.23 -38.08
C GLU A 256 6.04 -12.03 -36.58
N THR A 257 7.17 -12.21 -35.89
CA THR A 257 7.35 -11.89 -34.46
C THR A 257 8.63 -11.10 -34.31
N LEU A 258 8.50 -9.84 -33.80
CA LEU A 258 9.63 -8.98 -33.45
C LEU A 258 9.91 -9.13 -31.95
N PHE A 259 11.18 -9.37 -31.60
CA PHE A 259 11.68 -9.25 -30.22
C PHE A 259 12.54 -8.00 -30.13
N ARG A 260 12.28 -7.15 -29.18
CA ARG A 260 13.06 -5.93 -28.93
C ARG A 260 13.20 -5.68 -27.45
N VAL A 261 14.44 -5.50 -26.99
CA VAL A 261 14.77 -5.14 -25.61
C VAL A 261 15.67 -3.91 -25.58
N TRP A 262 15.44 -3.02 -24.63
CA TRP A 262 16.28 -1.88 -24.39
C TRP A 262 17.37 -2.24 -23.38
N ALA A 263 18.63 -2.23 -23.82
CA ALA A 263 19.78 -2.65 -23.07
C ALA A 263 21.03 -1.81 -23.48
N PRO A 264 21.01 -0.48 -23.28
CA PRO A 264 21.97 0.47 -23.85
C PRO A 264 23.40 0.26 -23.37
N VAL A 265 23.59 -0.34 -22.21
CA VAL A 265 24.93 -0.58 -21.61
C VAL A 265 25.44 -2.00 -21.86
N SER A 266 24.67 -2.82 -22.60
CA SER A 266 25.00 -4.23 -22.83
C SER A 266 25.94 -4.42 -24.02
N GLU A 267 26.92 -5.32 -23.88
CA GLU A 267 27.82 -5.74 -24.94
C GLU A 267 27.11 -6.59 -26.00
N SER A 268 26.18 -7.43 -25.56
CA SER A 268 25.42 -8.32 -26.42
C SER A 268 24.12 -8.80 -25.75
N VAL A 269 23.14 -9.09 -26.59
CA VAL A 269 21.91 -9.76 -26.18
C VAL A 269 21.67 -10.97 -27.09
N THR A 270 21.30 -12.10 -26.46
CA THR A 270 20.98 -13.33 -27.17
C THR A 270 19.57 -13.80 -26.76
N LEU A 271 18.72 -14.07 -27.72
CA LEU A 271 17.38 -14.60 -27.51
C LEU A 271 17.42 -16.13 -27.43
N ASN A 272 16.90 -16.70 -26.36
CA ASN A 272 16.61 -18.13 -26.24
C ASN A 272 15.11 -18.39 -26.42
N LEU A 273 14.76 -19.39 -27.23
CA LEU A 273 13.37 -19.84 -27.42
C LEU A 273 13.18 -21.23 -26.80
N TYR A 274 12.00 -21.46 -26.19
CA TYR A 274 11.66 -22.71 -25.51
C TYR A 274 10.24 -23.19 -25.88
N ASN A 275 10.01 -24.50 -25.82
CA ASN A 275 8.69 -25.10 -26.00
C ASN A 275 7.83 -25.12 -24.71
N THR A 276 8.41 -24.79 -23.57
CA THR A 276 7.73 -24.81 -22.26
C THR A 276 8.16 -23.64 -21.40
N GLY A 277 7.23 -23.13 -20.59
CA GLY A 277 7.49 -22.09 -19.58
C GLY A 277 8.17 -22.62 -18.32
N THR A 278 8.31 -23.96 -18.20
CA THR A 278 8.86 -24.62 -17.02
C THR A 278 10.38 -24.81 -17.15
N ASN A 279 11.14 -24.34 -16.19
CA ASN A 279 12.58 -24.54 -16.11
C ASN A 279 12.94 -25.93 -15.53
N VAL A 280 14.24 -26.25 -15.44
CA VAL A 280 14.67 -27.57 -14.92
C VAL A 280 14.38 -27.75 -13.43
N THR A 281 14.40 -26.69 -12.65
CA THR A 281 14.13 -26.70 -11.20
C THR A 281 12.71 -27.17 -10.94
N ASP A 282 11.78 -26.74 -11.76
CA ASP A 282 10.34 -27.07 -11.68
C ASP A 282 9.96 -28.29 -12.52
N GLY A 283 10.95 -29.09 -12.92
CA GLY A 283 10.72 -30.35 -13.63
C GLY A 283 10.63 -30.25 -15.16
N GLY A 284 10.91 -29.08 -15.73
CA GLY A 284 10.98 -28.85 -17.17
C GLY A 284 12.37 -29.04 -17.77
N THR A 285 12.83 -28.09 -18.60
CA THR A 285 14.14 -28.17 -19.30
C THR A 285 14.77 -26.79 -19.42
N ASP A 286 16.12 -26.73 -19.31
CA ASP A 286 16.89 -25.52 -19.60
C ASP A 286 17.47 -25.51 -21.01
N THR A 287 17.12 -26.49 -21.84
CA THR A 287 17.63 -26.56 -23.21
C THR A 287 16.71 -25.75 -24.15
N PRO A 288 17.18 -24.61 -24.71
CA PRO A 288 16.41 -23.88 -25.69
C PRO A 288 16.27 -24.67 -27.00
N ILE A 289 15.13 -24.47 -27.69
CA ILE A 289 14.92 -25.01 -29.05
C ILE A 289 15.68 -24.20 -30.10
N ASN A 290 15.97 -22.94 -29.78
CA ASN A 290 16.76 -22.05 -30.62
C ASN A 290 17.48 -21.00 -29.77
N THR A 291 18.66 -20.58 -30.18
CA THR A 291 19.47 -19.55 -29.57
C THR A 291 19.94 -18.59 -30.65
N ILE A 292 19.61 -17.30 -30.54
CA ILE A 292 19.78 -16.32 -31.63
C ILE A 292 20.46 -15.07 -31.06
N VAL A 293 21.58 -14.70 -31.63
CA VAL A 293 22.24 -13.40 -31.30
C VAL A 293 21.41 -12.27 -31.91
N MET A 294 20.95 -11.35 -31.07
CA MET A 294 20.19 -10.19 -31.52
C MET A 294 21.09 -9.11 -32.15
N THR A 295 20.51 -8.29 -33.00
CA THR A 295 21.23 -7.21 -33.67
C THR A 295 21.04 -5.90 -32.91
N PRO A 296 22.09 -5.11 -32.65
CA PRO A 296 21.95 -3.78 -32.11
C PRO A 296 21.05 -2.90 -32.97
N GLY A 297 20.05 -2.27 -32.33
CA GLY A 297 19.12 -1.36 -32.96
C GLY A 297 19.39 0.12 -32.61
N LEU A 298 18.34 0.94 -32.64
CA LEU A 298 18.43 2.36 -32.32
C LEU A 298 18.43 2.59 -30.79
N LYS A 299 19.16 3.62 -30.35
CA LYS A 299 19.09 4.09 -28.94
C LYS A 299 19.31 3.00 -27.89
N GLY A 300 20.25 2.08 -28.14
CA GLY A 300 20.57 1.01 -27.19
C GLY A 300 19.61 -0.17 -27.18
N THR A 301 18.70 -0.30 -28.15
CA THR A 301 17.90 -1.50 -28.32
C THR A 301 18.69 -2.64 -28.96
N PHE A 302 18.26 -3.89 -28.71
CA PHE A 302 18.64 -5.09 -29.46
C PHE A 302 17.40 -5.72 -30.04
N GLU A 303 17.47 -6.20 -31.29
CA GLU A 303 16.33 -6.63 -32.08
C GLU A 303 16.57 -7.95 -32.81
N TYR A 304 15.48 -8.75 -32.95
CA TYR A 304 15.41 -9.89 -33.84
C TYR A 304 13.99 -10.05 -34.36
N THR A 305 13.81 -10.24 -35.67
CA THR A 305 12.52 -10.55 -36.28
C THR A 305 12.53 -11.99 -36.81
N ALA A 306 11.60 -12.79 -36.32
CA ALA A 306 11.28 -14.11 -36.85
C ALA A 306 10.25 -13.98 -37.97
N ASN A 307 10.49 -14.63 -39.12
CA ASN A 307 9.54 -14.64 -40.27
C ASN A 307 8.44 -15.71 -40.06
N THR A 308 7.93 -15.79 -38.84
CA THR A 308 6.84 -16.67 -38.44
C THR A 308 6.20 -16.15 -37.16
N ASN A 309 4.88 -16.35 -37.04
CA ASN A 309 4.18 -16.12 -35.79
C ASN A 309 4.62 -17.16 -34.76
N LEU A 310 5.24 -16.71 -33.67
CA LEU A 310 5.76 -17.56 -32.60
C LEU A 310 4.80 -17.63 -31.39
N HIS A 311 3.52 -17.33 -31.58
CA HIS A 311 2.50 -17.49 -30.53
C HIS A 311 2.62 -18.83 -29.79
N GLY A 312 2.58 -18.79 -28.47
CA GLY A 312 2.73 -19.96 -27.59
C GLY A 312 4.19 -20.42 -27.37
N THR A 313 5.17 -19.69 -27.92
CA THR A 313 6.61 -19.97 -27.69
C THR A 313 7.10 -19.18 -26.50
N TYR A 314 7.79 -19.83 -25.57
CA TYR A 314 8.42 -19.18 -24.42
C TYR A 314 9.82 -18.69 -24.78
N TYR A 315 10.28 -17.63 -24.09
CA TYR A 315 11.58 -17.02 -24.37
C TYR A 315 12.22 -16.35 -23.16
N THR A 316 13.54 -16.16 -23.24
CA THR A 316 14.36 -15.34 -22.33
C THR A 316 15.41 -14.59 -23.14
N PHE A 317 16.02 -13.57 -22.51
CA PHE A 317 17.22 -12.94 -23.04
C PHE A 317 18.45 -13.34 -22.20
N LEU A 318 19.58 -13.63 -22.87
CA LEU A 318 20.88 -13.65 -22.26
C LEU A 318 21.53 -12.28 -22.48
N VAL A 319 21.69 -11.49 -21.43
CA VAL A 319 22.22 -10.14 -21.49
C VAL A 319 23.62 -10.14 -20.89
N THR A 320 24.60 -9.60 -21.62
CA THR A 320 25.99 -9.52 -21.19
C THR A 320 26.35 -8.08 -20.85
N ASN A 321 26.67 -7.84 -19.58
CA ASN A 321 27.13 -6.55 -19.04
C ASN A 321 28.45 -6.76 -18.31
N GLY A 322 29.51 -5.99 -18.64
CA GLY A 322 30.83 -6.09 -18.00
C GLY A 322 31.40 -7.52 -18.04
N GLY A 323 31.21 -8.23 -19.15
CA GLY A 323 31.66 -9.62 -19.32
C GLY A 323 30.84 -10.68 -18.56
N ILE A 324 29.83 -10.28 -17.77
CA ILE A 324 28.91 -11.18 -17.04
C ILE A 324 27.64 -11.36 -17.85
N THR A 325 27.28 -12.63 -18.11
CA THR A 325 26.03 -12.95 -18.82
C THR A 325 24.96 -13.44 -17.86
N ASN A 326 23.81 -12.78 -17.87
CA ASN A 326 22.66 -13.16 -17.07
C ASN A 326 21.49 -13.58 -17.97
N GLU A 327 20.73 -14.61 -17.58
CA GLU A 327 19.46 -14.95 -18.20
C GLU A 327 18.34 -14.17 -17.52
N VAL A 328 17.53 -13.44 -18.31
CA VAL A 328 16.50 -12.53 -17.81
C VAL A 328 15.18 -12.74 -18.52
N VAL A 329 14.09 -12.48 -17.82
CA VAL A 329 12.77 -12.36 -18.44
C VAL A 329 12.61 -10.95 -19.00
N ASP A 330 11.97 -10.85 -20.14
CA ASP A 330 11.63 -9.57 -20.76
C ASP A 330 10.68 -8.76 -19.86
N PRO A 331 11.03 -7.55 -19.40
CA PRO A 331 10.13 -6.71 -18.61
C PRO A 331 8.80 -6.40 -19.32
N TYR A 332 8.78 -6.45 -20.65
CA TYR A 332 7.58 -6.24 -21.46
C TYR A 332 6.83 -7.55 -21.79
N ALA A 333 7.21 -8.69 -21.25
CA ALA A 333 6.51 -9.97 -21.47
C ALA A 333 5.04 -9.87 -21.06
N LYS A 334 4.12 -10.18 -21.97
CA LYS A 334 2.66 -10.05 -21.76
C LYS A 334 2.04 -11.25 -21.07
N SER A 335 2.79 -12.32 -20.94
CA SER A 335 2.51 -13.49 -20.11
C SER A 335 3.82 -14.20 -19.82
N VAL A 336 3.78 -15.10 -18.83
CA VAL A 336 4.94 -15.88 -18.39
C VAL A 336 4.56 -17.34 -18.16
N GLY A 337 5.58 -18.21 -18.10
CA GLY A 337 5.43 -19.56 -17.62
C GLY A 337 5.26 -19.65 -16.12
N VAL A 338 5.14 -20.87 -15.60
CA VAL A 338 5.02 -21.14 -14.17
C VAL A 338 6.16 -20.50 -13.38
N ASN A 339 5.84 -19.89 -12.24
CA ASN A 339 6.76 -19.12 -11.39
C ASN A 339 7.48 -17.95 -12.09
N GLY A 340 7.01 -17.48 -13.23
CA GLY A 340 7.51 -16.27 -13.88
C GLY A 340 8.87 -16.36 -14.57
N TYR A 341 9.46 -17.54 -14.75
CA TYR A 341 10.85 -17.70 -15.25
C TYR A 341 11.07 -17.46 -16.76
N ARG A 342 10.04 -17.45 -17.56
CA ARG A 342 10.14 -17.26 -19.03
C ARG A 342 8.97 -16.45 -19.55
N GLY A 343 9.26 -15.44 -20.36
CA GLY A 343 8.23 -14.72 -21.11
C GLY A 343 7.55 -15.62 -22.16
N LEU A 344 6.31 -15.31 -22.50
CA LEU A 344 5.51 -16.01 -23.49
C LEU A 344 5.15 -15.06 -24.65
N VAL A 345 5.37 -15.49 -25.88
CA VAL A 345 4.89 -14.76 -27.06
C VAL A 345 3.37 -14.93 -27.18
N VAL A 346 2.64 -13.82 -27.18
CA VAL A 346 1.16 -13.79 -27.21
C VAL A 346 0.66 -13.10 -28.48
N ASP A 347 -0.16 -13.81 -29.23
CA ASP A 347 -1.05 -13.23 -30.23
C ASP A 347 -2.45 -13.13 -29.60
N PHE A 348 -2.83 -11.94 -29.15
CA PHE A 348 -4.07 -11.72 -28.41
C PHE A 348 -5.32 -12.08 -29.21
N SER A 349 -5.27 -12.03 -30.55
CA SER A 349 -6.39 -12.45 -31.38
C SER A 349 -6.77 -13.92 -31.22
N GLN A 350 -5.86 -14.75 -30.67
CA GLN A 350 -6.05 -16.20 -30.48
C GLN A 350 -6.41 -16.60 -29.05
N VAL A 351 -6.40 -15.63 -28.07
CA VAL A 351 -6.61 -15.94 -26.65
C VAL A 351 -7.83 -15.27 -26.04
N ASN A 352 -8.50 -14.38 -26.78
CA ASN A 352 -9.71 -13.75 -26.30
C ASN A 352 -10.83 -14.77 -26.08
N PRO A 353 -11.60 -14.68 -24.98
CA PRO A 353 -12.81 -15.48 -24.81
C PRO A 353 -13.86 -15.12 -25.85
N ASP A 354 -14.78 -16.07 -26.11
CA ASP A 354 -15.89 -15.86 -27.04
C ASP A 354 -16.74 -14.65 -26.60
N GLY A 355 -16.91 -13.69 -27.50
CA GLY A 355 -17.71 -12.49 -27.23
C GLY A 355 -16.92 -11.31 -26.68
N PHE A 356 -15.64 -11.46 -26.38
CA PHE A 356 -14.81 -10.34 -25.93
C PHE A 356 -14.73 -9.24 -27.00
N THR A 357 -14.97 -8.01 -26.58
CA THR A 357 -14.81 -6.81 -27.41
C THR A 357 -13.93 -5.80 -26.68
N TYR A 358 -13.08 -5.11 -27.43
CA TYR A 358 -12.27 -4.03 -26.87
C TYR A 358 -13.16 -2.80 -26.62
N ASP A 359 -12.77 -1.97 -25.66
CA ASP A 359 -13.48 -0.75 -25.22
C ASP A 359 -14.89 -1.00 -24.68
N ASP A 360 -15.13 -2.18 -24.12
CA ASP A 360 -16.40 -2.60 -23.53
C ASP A 360 -16.41 -2.37 -22.01
N ARG A 361 -16.37 -1.09 -21.62
CA ARG A 361 -16.50 -0.66 -20.23
C ARG A 361 -17.93 -0.24 -19.92
N PRO A 362 -18.45 -0.49 -18.70
CA PRO A 362 -19.78 0.00 -18.31
C PRO A 362 -19.88 1.53 -18.40
N ASP A 363 -20.99 2.04 -18.95
CA ASP A 363 -21.31 3.47 -18.99
C ASP A 363 -22.18 3.85 -17.77
N ASN A 364 -21.68 3.54 -16.56
CA ASN A 364 -22.40 3.64 -15.29
C ASN A 364 -21.93 4.80 -14.40
N ILE A 365 -20.88 5.54 -14.80
CA ILE A 365 -20.39 6.74 -14.12
C ILE A 365 -20.15 7.88 -15.11
N VAL A 366 -20.33 9.12 -14.63
CA VAL A 366 -20.01 10.35 -15.37
C VAL A 366 -18.84 11.08 -14.70
N ASN A 367 -18.79 11.03 -13.38
CA ASN A 367 -17.76 11.65 -12.56
C ASN A 367 -17.21 10.62 -11.59
N ASN A 368 -15.98 10.77 -11.14
CA ASN A 368 -15.40 9.88 -10.14
C ASN A 368 -16.19 9.84 -8.83
N THR A 369 -16.94 10.92 -8.49
CA THR A 369 -17.82 10.95 -7.30
C THR A 369 -19.00 9.97 -7.39
N ASP A 370 -19.31 9.45 -8.57
CA ASP A 370 -20.33 8.42 -8.78
C ASP A 370 -19.84 7.04 -8.33
N ALA A 371 -18.52 6.87 -8.19
CA ALA A 371 -17.92 5.60 -7.88
C ALA A 371 -18.15 5.17 -6.42
N ILE A 372 -18.54 3.89 -6.28
CA ILE A 372 -18.52 3.13 -5.03
C ILE A 372 -17.60 1.94 -5.28
N ILE A 373 -16.38 2.02 -4.73
CA ILE A 373 -15.31 1.06 -4.95
C ILE A 373 -15.36 -0.01 -3.86
N TYR A 374 -15.32 -1.27 -4.25
CA TYR A 374 -15.24 -2.43 -3.36
C TYR A 374 -13.86 -3.09 -3.53
N GLU A 375 -13.01 -2.99 -2.51
CA GLU A 375 -11.69 -3.59 -2.50
C GLU A 375 -11.76 -5.07 -2.19
N LEU A 376 -11.12 -5.89 -3.00
CA LEU A 376 -11.23 -7.33 -2.95
C LEU A 376 -9.92 -8.04 -3.31
N HIS A 377 -9.50 -9.01 -2.49
CA HIS A 377 -8.47 -9.97 -2.88
C HIS A 377 -9.13 -11.18 -3.58
N ILE A 378 -8.53 -11.66 -4.68
CA ILE A 378 -9.09 -12.74 -5.52
C ILE A 378 -9.41 -14.00 -4.71
N ARG A 379 -8.52 -14.41 -3.80
CA ARG A 379 -8.74 -15.59 -2.96
C ARG A 379 -9.79 -15.36 -1.89
N ASP A 380 -9.83 -14.18 -1.28
CA ASP A 380 -10.72 -13.89 -0.15
C ASP A 380 -12.18 -14.18 -0.47
N LEU A 381 -12.65 -13.81 -1.67
CA LEU A 381 -14.04 -13.92 -2.06
C LEU A 381 -14.55 -15.36 -2.06
N THR A 382 -13.69 -16.32 -2.44
CA THR A 382 -14.16 -17.67 -2.82
C THR A 382 -13.41 -18.82 -2.15
N SER A 383 -12.32 -18.57 -1.40
CA SER A 383 -11.54 -19.65 -0.76
C SER A 383 -12.29 -20.36 0.37
N SER A 384 -13.22 -19.68 1.05
CA SER A 384 -14.03 -20.26 2.12
C SER A 384 -14.97 -21.37 1.62
N THR A 385 -15.13 -22.39 2.45
CA THR A 385 -16.14 -23.43 2.19
C THR A 385 -17.58 -22.89 2.26
N THR A 386 -17.79 -21.75 2.94
CA THR A 386 -19.10 -21.08 3.02
C THR A 386 -19.46 -20.32 1.75
N TRP A 387 -18.52 -20.11 0.81
CA TRP A 387 -18.83 -19.61 -0.53
C TRP A 387 -19.76 -20.55 -1.28
N ASN A 388 -19.58 -21.88 -1.10
CA ASN A 388 -20.44 -22.94 -1.61
C ASN A 388 -20.55 -23.04 -3.15
N GLY A 389 -19.54 -22.51 -3.88
CA GLY A 389 -19.36 -22.70 -5.32
C GLY A 389 -18.51 -23.93 -5.65
N THR A 390 -18.08 -24.00 -6.92
CA THR A 390 -17.27 -25.11 -7.45
C THR A 390 -15.88 -25.15 -6.80
N GLU A 391 -15.53 -26.27 -6.19
CA GLU A 391 -14.26 -26.42 -5.44
C GLU A 391 -13.02 -26.10 -6.28
N ALA A 392 -12.98 -26.48 -7.56
CA ALA A 392 -11.87 -26.21 -8.47
C ALA A 392 -11.67 -24.72 -8.77
N ASN A 393 -12.69 -23.89 -8.55
CA ASN A 393 -12.67 -22.44 -8.80
C ASN A 393 -12.35 -21.63 -7.55
N ARG A 394 -12.23 -22.26 -6.37
CA ARG A 394 -11.93 -21.56 -5.11
C ARG A 394 -10.61 -20.80 -5.18
N GLY A 395 -10.64 -19.52 -4.83
CA GLY A 395 -9.48 -18.66 -4.82
C GLY A 395 -8.87 -18.38 -6.18
N LYS A 396 -9.63 -18.56 -7.27
CA LYS A 396 -9.20 -18.41 -8.66
C LYS A 396 -10.10 -17.44 -9.43
N PHE A 397 -9.63 -16.99 -10.60
CA PHE A 397 -10.38 -16.08 -11.49
C PHE A 397 -11.80 -16.58 -11.79
N LEU A 398 -11.94 -17.85 -12.16
CA LEU A 398 -13.26 -18.42 -12.50
C LEU A 398 -14.22 -18.46 -11.29
N GLY A 399 -13.71 -18.46 -10.08
CA GLY A 399 -14.52 -18.32 -8.87
C GLY A 399 -15.14 -16.93 -8.72
N LEU A 400 -14.45 -15.87 -9.19
CA LEU A 400 -14.95 -14.48 -9.13
C LEU A 400 -16.20 -14.24 -9.97
N ILE A 401 -16.53 -15.13 -10.89
CA ILE A 401 -17.63 -14.99 -11.85
C ILE A 401 -18.63 -16.15 -11.79
N GLU A 402 -18.51 -17.05 -10.81
CA GLU A 402 -19.43 -18.16 -10.67
C GLU A 402 -20.76 -17.68 -10.09
N GLU A 403 -21.82 -17.78 -10.91
CA GLU A 403 -23.17 -17.36 -10.58
C GLU A 403 -23.95 -18.43 -9.79
N GLY A 404 -24.98 -18.01 -9.06
CA GLY A 404 -25.93 -18.89 -8.37
C GLY A 404 -25.40 -19.46 -7.07
N THR A 405 -24.25 -19.00 -6.58
CA THR A 405 -23.68 -19.46 -5.31
C THR A 405 -24.42 -18.87 -4.13
N THR A 406 -24.71 -19.69 -3.12
CA THR A 406 -25.50 -19.29 -1.95
C THR A 406 -25.08 -20.02 -0.69
N TYR A 407 -25.17 -19.36 0.46
CA TYR A 407 -25.02 -19.99 1.78
C TYR A 407 -26.18 -19.59 2.69
N GLY A 408 -26.83 -20.55 3.36
CA GLY A 408 -27.95 -20.26 4.24
C GLY A 408 -29.15 -19.56 3.58
N GLY A 409 -29.20 -19.48 2.26
CA GLY A 409 -30.25 -18.82 1.48
C GLY A 409 -29.95 -17.39 1.07
N VAL A 410 -28.73 -16.87 1.37
CA VAL A 410 -28.24 -15.57 0.89
C VAL A 410 -27.22 -15.75 -0.25
N SER A 411 -27.11 -14.77 -1.15
CA SER A 411 -26.10 -14.75 -2.22
C SER A 411 -24.68 -14.64 -1.66
N THR A 412 -23.73 -15.33 -2.33
CA THR A 412 -22.30 -15.30 -2.03
C THR A 412 -21.51 -14.97 -3.30
N GLY A 413 -20.23 -14.66 -3.19
CA GLY A 413 -19.36 -14.44 -4.36
C GLY A 413 -19.88 -13.35 -5.31
N PHE A 414 -19.90 -13.66 -6.61
CA PHE A 414 -20.31 -12.73 -7.66
C PHE A 414 -21.72 -12.15 -7.48
N ASP A 415 -22.70 -13.02 -7.19
CA ASP A 415 -24.09 -12.57 -7.02
C ASP A 415 -24.27 -11.64 -5.81
N HIS A 416 -23.40 -11.74 -4.80
CA HIS A 416 -23.40 -10.80 -3.69
C HIS A 416 -22.96 -9.41 -4.14
N LEU A 417 -21.91 -9.30 -4.95
CA LEU A 417 -21.41 -8.01 -5.45
C LEU A 417 -22.45 -7.31 -6.32
N VAL A 418 -23.10 -8.08 -7.19
CA VAL A 418 -24.21 -7.56 -8.03
C VAL A 418 -25.39 -7.11 -7.16
N ASP A 419 -25.76 -7.90 -6.14
CA ASP A 419 -26.86 -7.56 -5.22
C ASP A 419 -26.55 -6.35 -4.33
N LEU A 420 -25.28 -6.13 -4.00
CA LEU A 420 -24.84 -5.00 -3.17
C LEU A 420 -24.97 -3.64 -3.89
N GLY A 421 -24.83 -3.62 -5.22
CA GLY A 421 -25.02 -2.42 -6.06
C GLY A 421 -23.81 -1.49 -6.10
N ILE A 422 -22.61 -2.03 -5.96
CA ILE A 422 -21.35 -1.31 -6.16
C ILE A 422 -21.13 -0.99 -7.63
N THR A 423 -20.30 0.00 -7.93
CA THR A 423 -19.97 0.41 -9.30
C THR A 423 -18.61 -0.10 -9.76
N HIS A 424 -17.69 -0.34 -8.83
CA HIS A 424 -16.33 -0.77 -9.11
C HIS A 424 -15.89 -1.86 -8.15
N VAL A 425 -15.11 -2.81 -8.67
CA VAL A 425 -14.28 -3.72 -7.87
C VAL A 425 -12.83 -3.32 -8.07
N GLN A 426 -12.11 -3.05 -6.99
CA GLN A 426 -10.65 -2.94 -6.98
C GLN A 426 -10.08 -4.29 -6.56
N LEU A 427 -9.41 -4.97 -7.49
CA LEU A 427 -8.70 -6.22 -7.20
C LEU A 427 -7.29 -5.90 -6.71
N LEU A 428 -6.89 -6.51 -5.59
CA LEU A 428 -5.52 -6.48 -5.12
C LEU A 428 -4.58 -7.00 -6.22
N PRO A 429 -3.25 -6.77 -6.13
CA PRO A 429 -2.34 -7.06 -7.23
C PRO A 429 -2.50 -8.47 -7.79
N PHE A 430 -2.68 -8.56 -9.10
CA PHE A 430 -2.82 -9.82 -9.83
C PHE A 430 -1.85 -9.95 -11.01
N PHE A 431 -0.93 -8.98 -11.18
CA PHE A 431 0.26 -9.22 -12.00
C PHE A 431 1.12 -10.33 -11.38
N ASP A 432 2.07 -10.86 -12.13
CA ASP A 432 2.97 -11.93 -11.68
C ASP A 432 3.88 -11.45 -10.55
N PHE A 433 3.74 -12.07 -9.37
CA PHE A 433 4.45 -11.70 -8.15
C PHE A 433 5.13 -12.91 -7.49
N GLY A 434 6.14 -12.66 -6.68
CA GLY A 434 6.88 -13.67 -5.94
C GLY A 434 6.15 -14.23 -4.71
N MET A 435 6.84 -15.08 -3.97
CA MET A 435 6.40 -15.67 -2.69
C MET A 435 5.31 -16.74 -2.77
N VAL A 436 4.74 -17.02 -3.94
CA VAL A 436 3.82 -18.15 -4.15
C VAL A 436 4.43 -19.08 -5.19
N ASP A 437 4.72 -20.33 -4.79
CA ASP A 437 5.19 -21.36 -5.72
C ASP A 437 4.01 -22.01 -6.46
N GLU A 438 3.85 -21.62 -7.72
CA GLU A 438 2.76 -22.06 -8.58
C GLU A 438 2.80 -23.57 -8.89
N THR A 439 3.93 -24.27 -8.62
CA THR A 439 4.03 -25.72 -8.79
C THR A 439 3.38 -26.48 -7.63
N ARG A 440 3.00 -25.78 -6.56
CA ARG A 440 2.45 -26.36 -5.32
C ARG A 440 0.97 -26.09 -5.12
N LEU A 441 0.21 -25.71 -6.17
CA LEU A 441 -1.22 -25.37 -6.03
C LEU A 441 -2.08 -26.55 -5.52
N ASP A 442 -1.64 -27.78 -5.70
CA ASP A 442 -2.32 -29.01 -5.22
C ASP A 442 -1.80 -29.50 -3.85
N ASP A 443 -0.88 -28.77 -3.21
CA ASP A 443 -0.28 -29.11 -1.92
C ASP A 443 -1.13 -28.51 -0.78
N GLU A 444 -1.91 -29.34 -0.10
CA GLU A 444 -2.82 -28.91 0.99
C GLU A 444 -2.08 -28.30 2.21
N ASP A 445 -0.78 -28.58 2.34
CA ASP A 445 0.05 -28.05 3.44
C ASP A 445 0.78 -26.74 3.05
N TYR A 446 0.64 -26.28 1.81
CA TYR A 446 1.29 -25.06 1.33
C TYR A 446 0.36 -23.86 1.37
N ASN A 447 0.85 -22.76 1.96
CA ASN A 447 0.11 -21.50 1.96
C ASN A 447 0.17 -20.84 0.57
N LEU A 448 -0.99 -20.71 -0.07
CA LEU A 448 -1.15 -20.09 -1.38
C LEU A 448 -1.50 -18.60 -1.29
N PHE A 449 -1.69 -18.08 -0.09
CA PHE A 449 -2.13 -16.71 0.11
C PHE A 449 -0.95 -15.73 0.10
N ASN A 450 -1.07 -14.68 -0.66
CA ASN A 450 -0.21 -13.50 -0.60
C ASN A 450 -0.98 -12.32 -1.20
N TRP A 451 -0.85 -11.12 -0.62
CA TRP A 451 -1.51 -9.92 -1.18
C TRP A 451 -1.00 -9.52 -2.57
N GLY A 452 0.22 -9.93 -2.96
CA GLY A 452 0.76 -9.69 -4.29
C GLY A 452 1.69 -8.48 -4.41
N TYR A 453 2.07 -7.82 -3.33
CA TYR A 453 2.94 -6.62 -3.37
C TYR A 453 4.44 -6.94 -3.53
N MET A 454 4.77 -8.01 -4.26
CA MET A 454 6.15 -8.41 -4.58
C MET A 454 6.32 -8.65 -6.09
N PRO A 455 6.21 -7.58 -6.93
CA PRO A 455 6.14 -7.72 -8.38
C PRO A 455 7.42 -8.34 -8.99
N LEU A 456 7.24 -9.27 -9.90
CA LEU A 456 8.28 -9.89 -10.73
C LEU A 456 8.13 -9.49 -12.20
N ASN A 457 6.96 -9.73 -12.79
CA ASN A 457 6.67 -9.44 -14.20
C ASN A 457 5.37 -8.63 -14.31
N PHE A 458 5.49 -7.32 -14.40
CA PHE A 458 4.39 -6.34 -14.28
C PHE A 458 3.29 -6.46 -15.34
N ASN A 459 3.62 -6.98 -16.55
CA ASN A 459 2.68 -7.09 -17.67
C ASN A 459 2.11 -8.50 -17.83
N ALA A 460 2.47 -9.43 -16.94
CA ALA A 460 1.98 -10.81 -16.93
C ALA A 460 1.02 -11.00 -15.74
N ILE A 461 0.12 -11.95 -15.85
CA ILE A 461 -0.89 -12.27 -14.84
C ILE A 461 -0.34 -13.35 -13.92
N GLN A 462 -0.63 -13.30 -12.64
CA GLN A 462 -0.29 -14.31 -11.63
C GLN A 462 -0.94 -15.66 -11.96
N GLY A 463 -0.13 -16.71 -12.09
CA GLY A 463 -0.62 -18.04 -12.50
C GLY A 463 -1.34 -18.80 -11.40
N SER A 464 -1.10 -18.49 -10.13
CA SER A 464 -1.77 -19.14 -9.00
C SER A 464 -3.29 -18.90 -8.98
N TYR A 465 -3.76 -17.85 -9.65
CA TYR A 465 -5.18 -17.53 -9.78
C TYR A 465 -5.84 -18.19 -10.98
N SER A 466 -5.07 -18.80 -11.88
CA SER A 466 -5.63 -19.49 -13.06
C SER A 466 -5.94 -20.97 -12.79
N SER A 467 -6.72 -21.57 -13.67
CA SER A 467 -7.00 -23.01 -13.61
C SER A 467 -5.81 -23.88 -14.04
N ASP A 468 -4.89 -23.34 -14.86
CA ASP A 468 -3.65 -24.00 -15.28
C ASP A 468 -2.46 -23.02 -15.24
N PRO A 469 -1.61 -23.07 -14.21
CA PRO A 469 -0.44 -22.18 -14.09
C PRO A 469 0.66 -22.49 -15.10
N TYR A 470 0.68 -23.71 -15.68
CA TYR A 470 1.70 -24.14 -16.65
C TYR A 470 1.44 -23.61 -18.06
N ASP A 471 0.20 -23.22 -18.37
CA ASP A 471 -0.17 -22.57 -19.65
C ASP A 471 -0.43 -21.08 -19.46
N GLY A 472 0.54 -20.26 -19.85
CA GLY A 472 0.44 -18.80 -19.71
C GLY A 472 -0.69 -18.16 -20.54
N LEU A 473 -1.32 -18.87 -21.48
CA LEU A 473 -2.46 -18.35 -22.24
C LEU A 473 -3.78 -18.48 -21.47
N VAL A 474 -3.89 -19.48 -20.58
CA VAL A 474 -5.10 -19.71 -19.78
C VAL A 474 -5.37 -18.52 -18.86
N ARG A 475 -4.35 -18.01 -18.15
CA ARG A 475 -4.50 -16.88 -17.25
C ARG A 475 -5.01 -15.61 -17.93
N ILE A 476 -4.60 -15.36 -19.18
CA ILE A 476 -5.09 -14.24 -20.00
C ILE A 476 -6.58 -14.40 -20.29
N ASN A 477 -6.97 -15.56 -20.80
CA ASN A 477 -8.36 -15.84 -21.15
C ASN A 477 -9.29 -15.74 -19.95
N GLU A 478 -8.89 -16.30 -18.79
CA GLU A 478 -9.71 -16.28 -17.56
C GLU A 478 -9.87 -14.86 -16.98
N LEU A 479 -8.81 -14.04 -16.95
CA LEU A 479 -8.95 -12.65 -16.50
C LEU A 479 -9.87 -11.85 -17.42
N LYS A 480 -9.78 -12.05 -18.75
CA LYS A 480 -10.70 -11.41 -19.70
C LYS A 480 -12.15 -11.87 -19.48
N GLN A 481 -12.39 -13.12 -19.12
CA GLN A 481 -13.74 -13.59 -18.71
C GLN A 481 -14.22 -12.86 -17.44
N VAL A 482 -13.34 -12.64 -16.47
CA VAL A 482 -13.67 -11.88 -15.26
C VAL A 482 -14.13 -10.47 -15.64
N VAL A 483 -13.32 -9.74 -16.40
CA VAL A 483 -13.67 -8.36 -16.78
C VAL A 483 -14.97 -8.30 -17.59
N MET A 484 -15.18 -9.23 -18.52
CA MET A 484 -16.45 -9.33 -19.27
C MET A 484 -17.66 -9.52 -18.37
N ALA A 485 -17.60 -10.48 -17.44
CA ALA A 485 -18.72 -10.80 -16.56
C ALA A 485 -19.07 -9.63 -15.63
N TYR A 486 -18.05 -8.93 -15.13
CA TYR A 486 -18.27 -7.73 -14.32
C TYR A 486 -18.84 -6.59 -15.15
N SER A 487 -18.34 -6.37 -16.39
CA SER A 487 -18.89 -5.38 -17.31
C SER A 487 -20.37 -5.67 -17.66
N GLU A 488 -20.74 -6.92 -17.92
CA GLU A 488 -22.13 -7.34 -18.16
C GLU A 488 -23.04 -7.09 -16.95
N ALA A 489 -22.47 -7.03 -15.75
CA ALA A 489 -23.16 -6.71 -14.49
C ALA A 489 -23.12 -5.21 -14.11
N ASP A 490 -22.71 -4.33 -15.03
CA ASP A 490 -22.50 -2.89 -14.78
C ASP A 490 -21.47 -2.59 -13.67
N ILE A 491 -20.48 -3.47 -13.47
CA ILE A 491 -19.39 -3.28 -12.50
C ILE A 491 -18.06 -3.10 -13.25
N ARG A 492 -17.35 -2.04 -12.96
CA ARG A 492 -16.02 -1.73 -13.50
C ARG A 492 -14.93 -2.45 -12.70
N VAL A 493 -13.83 -2.85 -13.36
CA VAL A 493 -12.71 -3.51 -12.70
C VAL A 493 -11.51 -2.56 -12.64
N ASN A 494 -11.05 -2.28 -11.44
CA ASN A 494 -9.81 -1.55 -11.17
C ASN A 494 -8.71 -2.51 -10.70
N MET A 495 -7.47 -2.20 -11.07
CA MET A 495 -6.28 -2.95 -10.69
C MET A 495 -5.47 -2.20 -9.64
N ASP A 496 -5.04 -2.90 -8.61
CA ASP A 496 -4.00 -2.41 -7.70
C ASP A 496 -2.63 -2.63 -8.32
N VAL A 497 -1.83 -1.58 -8.46
CA VAL A 497 -0.54 -1.59 -9.15
C VAL A 497 0.60 -1.16 -8.24
N VAL A 498 1.74 -1.86 -8.36
CA VAL A 498 2.92 -1.67 -7.51
C VAL A 498 4.13 -1.35 -8.38
N TYR A 499 4.21 -0.11 -8.90
CA TYR A 499 5.38 0.31 -9.68
C TYR A 499 6.47 0.94 -8.82
N ASN A 500 6.21 1.18 -7.54
CA ASN A 500 7.13 1.85 -6.63
C ASN A 500 8.36 1.02 -6.26
N HIS A 501 8.31 -0.31 -6.39
CA HIS A 501 9.42 -1.23 -6.13
C HIS A 501 9.29 -2.52 -6.94
N THR A 502 10.30 -3.37 -6.86
CA THR A 502 10.31 -4.73 -7.40
C THR A 502 10.54 -5.75 -6.28
N GLY A 503 10.04 -6.96 -6.46
CA GLY A 503 10.21 -8.04 -5.49
C GLY A 503 11.67 -8.51 -5.30
N GLN A 504 12.54 -8.16 -6.25
CA GLN A 504 13.99 -8.40 -6.20
C GLN A 504 14.71 -7.07 -6.46
N SER A 505 15.91 -6.87 -5.93
CA SER A 505 16.69 -5.65 -6.15
C SER A 505 17.78 -5.87 -7.22
N ALA A 506 18.98 -6.26 -6.81
CA ALA A 506 20.10 -6.49 -7.72
C ALA A 506 19.86 -7.62 -8.74
N ASP A 507 19.05 -8.62 -8.36
CA ASP A 507 18.73 -9.78 -9.19
C ASP A 507 17.42 -9.61 -10.00
N SER A 508 16.80 -8.41 -9.97
CA SER A 508 15.61 -8.11 -10.77
C SER A 508 15.93 -8.10 -12.27
N ASN A 509 14.94 -8.43 -13.11
CA ASN A 509 15.11 -8.34 -14.56
C ASN A 509 15.59 -6.95 -15.01
N PHE A 510 15.11 -5.89 -14.37
CA PHE A 510 15.55 -4.51 -14.62
C PHE A 510 17.04 -4.30 -14.32
N SER A 511 17.50 -4.70 -13.12
CA SER A 511 18.91 -4.56 -12.73
C SER A 511 19.84 -5.41 -13.58
N LEU A 512 19.42 -6.61 -13.98
CA LEU A 512 20.23 -7.51 -14.78
C LEU A 512 20.35 -7.04 -16.25
N ILE A 513 19.34 -6.31 -16.76
CA ILE A 513 19.38 -5.74 -18.12
C ILE A 513 20.16 -4.42 -18.15
N VAL A 514 19.79 -3.46 -17.27
CA VAL A 514 20.46 -2.13 -17.20
C VAL A 514 20.75 -1.83 -15.72
N PRO A 515 21.92 -2.28 -15.24
CA PRO A 515 22.31 -2.09 -13.84
C PRO A 515 22.22 -0.64 -13.39
N GLY A 516 21.47 -0.36 -12.31
CA GLY A 516 21.34 0.97 -11.69
C GLY A 516 20.37 1.94 -12.37
N TYR A 517 19.86 1.67 -13.58
CA TYR A 517 19.00 2.62 -14.29
C TYR A 517 17.59 2.75 -13.74
N TYR A 518 16.92 1.63 -13.47
CA TYR A 518 15.50 1.62 -13.13
C TYR A 518 15.21 1.94 -11.66
N TYR A 519 16.26 2.12 -10.85
CA TYR A 519 16.16 2.33 -9.41
C TYR A 519 16.82 3.62 -8.97
N ARG A 520 16.25 4.24 -7.93
CA ARG A 520 16.96 5.30 -7.21
C ARG A 520 18.02 4.69 -6.31
N LEU A 521 19.16 5.31 -6.29
CA LEU A 521 20.30 4.90 -5.48
C LEU A 521 20.66 6.00 -4.48
N ASN A 522 21.19 5.59 -3.34
CA ASN A 522 21.84 6.48 -2.39
C ASN A 522 23.21 6.89 -2.90
N ASP A 523 23.83 7.94 -2.35
CA ASP A 523 25.17 8.43 -2.73
C ASP A 523 26.27 7.36 -2.66
N ASN A 524 26.07 6.29 -1.90
CA ASN A 524 27.00 5.17 -1.76
C ASN A 524 26.75 4.02 -2.75
N GLY A 525 25.82 4.18 -3.69
CA GLY A 525 25.43 3.18 -4.68
C GLY A 525 24.51 2.06 -4.17
N SER A 526 24.05 2.11 -2.91
CA SER A 526 23.03 1.19 -2.42
C SER A 526 21.64 1.62 -2.89
N PHE A 527 20.70 0.68 -3.01
CA PHE A 527 19.32 1.00 -3.35
C PHE A 527 18.70 1.93 -2.33
N SER A 528 18.02 3.00 -2.79
CA SER A 528 17.13 3.78 -1.96
C SER A 528 15.92 2.94 -1.57
N ASN A 529 15.36 3.16 -0.38
CA ASN A 529 14.34 2.29 0.21
C ASN A 529 13.11 3.07 0.70
N GLY A 530 12.60 3.95 -0.14
CA GLY A 530 11.36 4.68 0.13
C GLY A 530 10.11 3.79 0.20
N SER A 531 10.17 2.59 -0.40
CA SER A 531 9.11 1.59 -0.28
C SER A 531 9.07 0.89 1.08
N GLY A 532 10.21 0.80 1.78
CA GLY A 532 10.35 -0.04 2.97
C GLY A 532 10.65 -1.52 2.67
N THR A 533 10.71 -1.91 1.37
CA THR A 533 10.85 -3.31 0.92
C THR A 533 12.24 -3.63 0.35
N GLY A 534 13.18 -2.67 0.38
CA GLY A 534 14.57 -2.87 -0.02
C GLY A 534 15.03 -2.15 -1.28
N ASN A 535 14.09 -1.60 -2.06
CA ASN A 535 14.40 -0.78 -3.24
C ASN A 535 13.26 0.18 -3.55
N GLU A 536 13.49 1.14 -4.44
CA GLU A 536 12.47 1.98 -5.07
C GLU A 536 12.83 2.26 -6.51
N THR A 537 11.82 2.36 -7.38
CA THR A 537 12.01 2.64 -8.80
C THR A 537 12.18 4.13 -9.07
N ALA A 538 12.93 4.47 -10.12
CA ALA A 538 13.19 5.83 -10.56
C ALA A 538 12.20 6.24 -11.65
N SER A 539 10.98 6.58 -11.28
CA SER A 539 9.89 6.94 -12.22
C SER A 539 10.20 8.17 -13.06
N GLU A 540 11.03 9.08 -12.56
CA GLU A 540 11.51 10.28 -13.24
C GLU A 540 12.39 10.00 -14.46
N ARG A 541 13.01 8.81 -14.55
CA ARG A 541 13.84 8.41 -15.70
C ARG A 541 12.99 7.98 -16.88
N SER A 542 13.31 8.45 -18.06
CA SER A 542 12.46 8.34 -19.27
C SER A 542 12.01 6.92 -19.58
N MET A 543 12.91 5.91 -19.44
CA MET A 543 12.55 4.53 -19.79
C MET A 543 11.78 3.81 -18.67
N MET A 544 11.89 4.23 -17.39
CA MET A 544 11.00 3.76 -16.34
C MET A 544 9.61 4.39 -16.48
N ARG A 545 9.55 5.70 -16.73
CA ARG A 545 8.31 6.41 -17.04
C ARG A 545 7.58 5.78 -18.22
N LYS A 546 8.32 5.57 -19.32
CA LYS A 546 7.78 4.86 -20.50
C LYS A 546 7.24 3.49 -20.14
N PHE A 547 7.98 2.70 -19.35
CA PHE A 547 7.56 1.37 -18.92
C PHE A 547 6.23 1.42 -18.16
N MET A 548 6.09 2.36 -17.22
CA MET A 548 4.86 2.53 -16.43
C MET A 548 3.67 2.91 -17.32
N VAL A 549 3.86 3.89 -18.21
CA VAL A 549 2.82 4.34 -19.14
C VAL A 549 2.40 3.22 -20.09
N ASP A 550 3.36 2.58 -20.78
CA ASP A 550 3.10 1.48 -21.70
C ASP A 550 2.36 0.30 -21.02
N SER A 551 2.75 0.01 -19.78
CA SER A 551 2.14 -1.06 -18.98
C SER A 551 0.67 -0.74 -18.65
N LEU A 552 0.37 0.47 -18.19
CA LEU A 552 -0.98 0.88 -17.83
C LEU A 552 -1.89 1.03 -19.05
N VAL A 553 -1.39 1.59 -20.15
CA VAL A 553 -2.09 1.62 -21.45
C VAL A 553 -2.41 0.20 -21.92
N TYR A 554 -1.45 -0.75 -21.79
CA TYR A 554 -1.68 -2.14 -22.11
C TYR A 554 -2.80 -2.77 -21.25
N TRP A 555 -2.76 -2.60 -19.93
CA TRP A 555 -3.80 -3.11 -19.04
C TRP A 555 -5.17 -2.50 -19.34
N ALA A 556 -5.23 -1.20 -19.61
CA ALA A 556 -6.46 -0.50 -19.95
C ALA A 556 -7.02 -0.96 -21.29
N THR A 557 -6.19 -1.08 -22.33
CA THR A 557 -6.66 -1.39 -23.69
C THR A 557 -6.89 -2.88 -23.93
N GLU A 558 -6.00 -3.74 -23.43
CA GLU A 558 -6.06 -5.19 -23.69
C GLU A 558 -7.11 -5.88 -22.81
N TYR A 559 -7.32 -5.41 -21.58
CA TYR A 559 -8.24 -6.04 -20.62
C TYR A 559 -9.45 -5.18 -20.27
N ASN A 560 -9.63 -4.01 -20.90
CA ASN A 560 -10.72 -3.07 -20.59
C ASN A 560 -10.76 -2.64 -19.11
N LEU A 561 -9.61 -2.60 -18.43
CA LEU A 561 -9.58 -2.15 -17.03
C LEU A 561 -10.00 -0.68 -16.92
N SER A 562 -10.74 -0.36 -15.87
CA SER A 562 -11.42 0.93 -15.69
C SER A 562 -10.79 1.82 -14.62
N GLY A 563 -9.69 1.39 -14.02
CA GLY A 563 -8.95 2.21 -13.05
C GLY A 563 -7.73 1.51 -12.50
N PHE A 564 -6.87 2.33 -11.89
CA PHE A 564 -5.60 1.89 -11.32
C PHE A 564 -5.37 2.56 -9.95
N ARG A 565 -5.19 1.74 -8.91
CA ARG A 565 -4.78 2.17 -7.57
C ARG A 565 -3.28 1.99 -7.44
N PHE A 566 -2.56 3.06 -7.16
CA PHE A 566 -1.11 3.04 -6.97
C PHE A 566 -0.76 2.84 -5.51
N ASP A 567 -0.08 1.72 -5.24
CA ASP A 567 0.60 1.48 -3.98
C ASP A 567 1.70 2.52 -3.77
N LEU A 568 1.82 3.09 -2.55
CA LEU A 568 2.83 4.09 -2.19
C LEU A 568 3.06 5.16 -3.28
N MET A 569 1.97 5.74 -3.79
CA MET A 569 1.97 6.65 -4.94
C MET A 569 2.99 7.80 -4.83
N SER A 570 3.30 8.23 -3.60
CA SER A 570 4.28 9.31 -3.38
C SER A 570 5.72 8.94 -3.77
N LEU A 571 6.01 7.70 -4.09
CA LEU A 571 7.30 7.29 -4.65
C LEU A 571 7.42 7.53 -6.16
N HIS A 572 6.33 7.95 -6.79
CA HIS A 572 6.34 8.37 -8.19
C HIS A 572 6.43 9.89 -8.29
N ASP A 573 7.13 10.37 -9.31
CA ASP A 573 7.21 11.79 -9.60
C ASP A 573 5.92 12.32 -10.22
N ILE A 574 5.68 13.62 -10.03
CA ILE A 574 4.47 14.32 -10.49
C ILE A 574 4.30 14.19 -12.00
N GLU A 575 5.37 14.42 -12.77
CA GLU A 575 5.30 14.40 -14.24
C GLU A 575 4.88 13.03 -14.79
N THR A 576 5.39 11.95 -14.18
CA THR A 576 5.01 10.57 -14.54
C THR A 576 3.54 10.31 -14.22
N MET A 577 3.04 10.72 -13.06
CA MET A 577 1.64 10.52 -12.69
C MET A 577 0.67 11.35 -13.54
N GLU A 578 1.05 12.57 -13.93
CA GLU A 578 0.25 13.40 -14.85
C GLU A 578 0.20 12.78 -16.24
N LEU A 579 1.34 12.31 -16.77
CA LEU A 579 1.39 11.66 -18.08
C LEU A 579 0.56 10.36 -18.10
N ILE A 580 0.62 9.56 -17.03
CA ILE A 580 -0.21 8.36 -16.90
C ILE A 580 -1.71 8.73 -16.94
N ALA A 581 -2.11 9.76 -16.20
CA ALA A 581 -3.51 10.19 -16.20
C ALA A 581 -3.94 10.74 -17.57
N GLU A 582 -3.09 11.49 -18.26
CA GLU A 582 -3.35 12.01 -19.62
C GLU A 582 -3.55 10.85 -20.62
N GLU A 583 -2.62 9.91 -20.70
CA GLU A 583 -2.67 8.81 -21.65
C GLU A 583 -3.86 7.86 -21.39
N LEU A 584 -4.19 7.60 -20.14
CA LEU A 584 -5.36 6.79 -19.79
C LEU A 584 -6.68 7.52 -20.09
N HIS A 585 -6.76 8.83 -19.84
CA HIS A 585 -7.95 9.63 -20.15
C HIS A 585 -8.11 9.87 -21.66
N ASP A 586 -7.06 9.77 -22.46
CA ASP A 586 -7.17 9.77 -23.93
C ASP A 586 -7.82 8.47 -24.44
N ILE A 587 -7.70 7.36 -23.70
CA ILE A 587 -8.41 6.11 -24.00
C ILE A 587 -9.88 6.22 -23.57
N ASP A 588 -10.14 6.55 -22.31
CA ASP A 588 -11.48 6.77 -21.75
C ASP A 588 -11.38 7.74 -20.55
N PRO A 589 -12.01 8.93 -20.62
CA PRO A 589 -11.90 9.93 -19.56
C PRO A 589 -12.50 9.49 -18.20
N THR A 590 -13.15 8.34 -18.13
CA THR A 590 -13.70 7.75 -16.91
C THR A 590 -12.78 6.70 -16.27
N ILE A 591 -11.62 6.40 -16.85
CA ILE A 591 -10.61 5.55 -16.22
C ILE A 591 -10.07 6.26 -14.97
N MET A 592 -10.18 5.61 -13.82
CA MET A 592 -9.77 6.19 -12.55
C MET A 592 -8.28 5.99 -12.30
N VAL A 593 -7.57 7.07 -11.92
CA VAL A 593 -6.17 7.02 -11.46
C VAL A 593 -6.13 7.57 -10.04
N TYR A 594 -5.70 6.75 -9.08
CA TYR A 594 -5.63 7.16 -7.68
C TYR A 594 -4.63 6.30 -6.90
N GLY A 595 -4.26 6.73 -5.71
CA GLY A 595 -3.34 5.94 -4.92
C GLY A 595 -3.12 6.43 -3.51
N GLU A 596 -2.15 5.84 -2.85
CA GLU A 596 -1.72 6.18 -1.51
C GLU A 596 -0.78 7.39 -1.53
N PRO A 597 -1.16 8.54 -0.94
CA PRO A 597 -0.38 9.77 -1.02
C PRO A 597 0.74 9.84 0.05
N TRP A 598 1.42 8.72 0.31
CA TRP A 598 2.53 8.58 1.25
C TRP A 598 3.59 7.60 0.73
N THR A 599 4.71 7.47 1.46
CA THR A 599 5.80 6.53 1.23
C THR A 599 5.86 5.50 2.36
N GLY A 600 6.47 4.34 2.13
CA GLY A 600 6.75 3.33 3.16
C GLY A 600 7.99 3.65 4.01
N GLY A 601 8.93 4.42 3.47
CA GLY A 601 10.20 4.78 4.09
C GLY A 601 10.72 6.14 3.61
N THR A 602 12.02 6.36 3.76
CA THR A 602 12.68 7.58 3.25
C THR A 602 13.13 7.36 1.80
N SER A 603 12.70 8.22 0.90
CA SER A 603 13.06 8.24 -0.51
C SER A 603 14.15 9.28 -0.80
N THR A 604 14.94 9.04 -1.85
CA THR A 604 15.87 10.04 -2.42
C THR A 604 15.17 10.96 -3.43
N LEU A 605 13.92 10.69 -3.85
CA LEU A 605 13.14 11.64 -4.65
C LEU A 605 12.87 12.90 -3.84
N PRO A 606 13.14 14.12 -4.38
CA PRO A 606 12.83 15.37 -3.69
C PRO A 606 11.34 15.48 -3.35
N ALA A 607 11.03 15.98 -2.15
CA ALA A 607 9.65 16.05 -1.66
C ALA A 607 8.72 16.92 -2.52
N GLU A 608 9.29 17.92 -3.21
CA GLU A 608 8.59 18.78 -4.17
C GLU A 608 8.19 18.06 -5.47
N ASP A 609 8.88 16.97 -5.81
CA ASP A 609 8.64 16.20 -7.04
C ASP A 609 7.73 15.00 -6.79
N MET A 610 7.48 14.63 -5.52
CA MET A 610 6.65 13.47 -5.16
C MET A 610 5.18 13.69 -5.46
N ALA A 611 4.48 12.69 -6.00
CA ALA A 611 3.02 12.65 -6.10
C ALA A 611 2.37 12.44 -4.72
N SER A 612 2.69 13.31 -3.78
CA SER A 612 2.29 13.25 -2.39
C SER A 612 1.05 14.08 -2.08
N LYS A 613 0.48 13.86 -0.91
CA LYS A 613 -0.65 14.66 -0.39
C LYS A 613 -0.39 16.18 -0.48
N ASN A 614 0.83 16.62 -0.27
CA ASN A 614 1.18 18.04 -0.28
C ASN A 614 1.15 18.66 -1.69
N ASN A 615 1.39 17.85 -2.71
CA ASN A 615 1.50 18.28 -4.11
C ASN A 615 0.25 17.94 -4.92
N LEU A 616 -0.69 17.16 -4.38
CA LEU A 616 -1.85 16.62 -5.10
C LEU A 616 -2.80 17.73 -5.67
N ALA A 617 -2.75 18.93 -5.10
CA ALA A 617 -3.51 20.07 -5.64
C ALA A 617 -3.05 20.49 -7.05
N GLU A 618 -1.80 20.17 -7.41
CA GLU A 618 -1.16 20.55 -8.65
C GLU A 618 -1.22 19.44 -9.70
N ILE A 619 -1.46 18.17 -9.29
CA ILE A 619 -1.51 17.00 -10.18
C ILE A 619 -2.91 16.86 -10.78
N GLU A 620 -3.05 16.96 -12.08
CA GLU A 620 -4.35 16.78 -12.76
C GLU A 620 -4.71 15.28 -12.90
N GLY A 621 -6.01 14.96 -12.87
CA GLY A 621 -6.52 13.62 -13.16
C GLY A 621 -6.27 12.54 -12.11
N VAL A 622 -5.54 12.82 -11.02
CA VAL A 622 -5.13 11.82 -10.02
C VAL A 622 -5.83 12.06 -8.68
N GLY A 623 -6.43 11.01 -8.13
CA GLY A 623 -7.08 10.97 -6.81
C GLY A 623 -6.20 10.34 -5.73
N ALA A 624 -6.64 10.43 -4.45
CA ALA A 624 -5.92 9.84 -3.34
C ALA A 624 -6.81 9.46 -2.15
N PHE A 625 -6.34 8.51 -1.37
CA PHE A 625 -6.97 8.05 -0.14
C PHE A 625 -6.96 9.13 0.95
N ASN A 626 -8.11 9.34 1.60
CA ASN A 626 -8.30 10.30 2.69
C ASN A 626 -8.10 9.65 4.06
N ASP A 627 -6.86 9.39 4.43
CA ASP A 627 -6.45 8.83 5.73
C ASP A 627 -6.91 9.67 6.92
N ALA A 628 -7.00 11.00 6.75
CA ALA A 628 -7.48 11.89 7.80
C ALA A 628 -8.93 11.59 8.18
N THR A 629 -9.80 11.31 7.20
CA THR A 629 -11.20 10.93 7.44
C THR A 629 -11.28 9.53 8.04
N ARG A 630 -10.54 8.55 7.53
CA ARG A 630 -10.44 7.20 8.08
C ARG A 630 -10.12 7.25 9.58
N ASP A 631 -9.00 7.90 9.92
CA ASP A 631 -8.54 8.00 11.31
C ASP A 631 -9.45 8.89 12.15
N GLY A 632 -10.08 9.89 11.54
CA GLY A 632 -11.08 10.74 12.19
C GLY A 632 -12.33 9.97 12.61
N ILE A 633 -12.79 9.00 11.82
CA ILE A 633 -13.97 8.18 12.10
C ILE A 633 -13.66 7.14 13.17
N LYS A 634 -12.70 6.22 12.93
CA LYS A 634 -12.48 5.01 13.74
C LYS A 634 -11.25 5.05 14.65
N GLY A 635 -10.47 6.14 14.63
CA GLY A 635 -9.18 6.26 15.31
C GLY A 635 -8.00 5.83 14.44
N SER A 636 -6.79 6.22 14.85
CA SER A 636 -5.57 5.94 14.10
C SER A 636 -5.33 4.44 13.94
N VAL A 637 -4.90 4.03 12.76
CA VAL A 637 -4.51 2.64 12.47
C VAL A 637 -3.20 2.25 13.15
N PHE A 638 -2.33 3.24 13.46
CA PHE A 638 -1.08 3.06 14.19
C PHE A 638 -1.25 3.02 15.71
N ALA A 639 -2.45 3.33 16.23
CA ALA A 639 -2.82 3.24 17.63
C ALA A 639 -4.04 2.34 17.76
N ARG A 640 -3.82 1.03 17.80
CA ARG A 640 -4.84 -0.01 17.61
C ARG A 640 -6.01 0.10 18.58
N GLU A 641 -5.76 0.50 19.84
CA GLU A 641 -6.76 0.65 20.91
C GLU A 641 -7.36 2.06 20.99
N GLN A 642 -6.88 3.02 20.17
CA GLN A 642 -7.40 4.39 20.19
C GLN A 642 -8.61 4.50 19.25
N GLY A 643 -9.76 4.91 19.81
CA GLY A 643 -10.97 5.20 19.07
C GLY A 643 -10.94 6.58 18.39
N GLY A 644 -11.86 6.80 17.44
CA GLY A 644 -12.08 8.07 16.76
C GLY A 644 -13.39 8.75 17.17
N PHE A 645 -13.95 9.56 16.27
CA PHE A 645 -15.17 10.33 16.50
C PHE A 645 -16.36 9.46 16.94
N ILE A 646 -16.58 8.31 16.29
CA ILE A 646 -17.73 7.44 16.59
C ILE A 646 -17.60 6.75 17.96
N GLN A 647 -16.38 6.61 18.49
CA GLN A 647 -16.13 6.09 19.84
C GLN A 647 -15.99 7.18 20.90
N GLY A 648 -16.33 8.45 20.58
CA GLY A 648 -16.40 9.55 21.53
C GLY A 648 -15.17 10.47 21.55
N ASP A 649 -14.19 10.30 20.68
CA ASP A 649 -13.12 11.31 20.51
C ASP A 649 -13.61 12.48 19.63
N PHE A 650 -14.33 13.40 20.23
CA PHE A 650 -14.89 14.55 19.52
C PHE A 650 -13.86 15.56 19.02
N SER A 651 -12.59 15.41 19.41
CA SER A 651 -11.49 16.22 18.85
C SER A 651 -11.29 15.95 17.36
N GLN A 652 -11.74 14.79 16.86
CA GLN A 652 -11.63 14.36 15.46
C GLN A 652 -12.71 14.98 14.54
N ILE A 653 -13.67 15.71 15.07
CA ILE A 653 -14.84 16.23 14.33
C ILE A 653 -14.49 16.95 13.02
N ASN A 654 -13.38 17.70 12.98
CA ASN A 654 -12.97 18.41 11.78
C ASN A 654 -12.39 17.50 10.68
N LYS A 655 -11.80 16.36 11.05
CA LYS A 655 -11.33 15.36 10.07
C LYS A 655 -12.53 14.65 9.43
N VAL A 656 -13.56 14.33 10.22
CA VAL A 656 -14.80 13.73 9.70
C VAL A 656 -15.55 14.73 8.80
N LYS A 657 -15.71 15.99 9.25
CA LYS A 657 -16.29 17.04 8.41
C LYS A 657 -15.53 17.25 7.10
N TYR A 658 -14.20 17.09 7.14
CA TYR A 658 -13.34 17.20 5.96
C TYR A 658 -13.69 16.12 4.91
N GLY A 659 -13.92 14.88 5.33
CA GLY A 659 -14.43 13.83 4.45
C GLY A 659 -15.83 14.14 3.91
N ILE A 660 -16.74 14.61 4.78
CA ILE A 660 -18.12 14.94 4.40
C ILE A 660 -18.17 15.96 3.26
N VAL A 661 -17.26 16.93 3.23
CA VAL A 661 -17.16 17.91 2.13
C VAL A 661 -16.31 17.46 0.96
N GLY A 662 -15.99 16.17 0.85
CA GLY A 662 -15.18 15.62 -0.25
C GLY A 662 -13.73 16.11 -0.29
N GLY A 663 -13.12 16.39 0.86
CA GLY A 663 -11.72 16.79 0.97
C GLY A 663 -11.40 18.21 0.49
N ILE A 664 -12.40 19.06 0.26
CA ILE A 664 -12.20 20.44 -0.16
C ILE A 664 -12.15 21.41 1.03
N SER A 665 -11.68 22.63 0.78
CA SER A 665 -11.78 23.74 1.76
C SER A 665 -13.23 24.16 1.94
N HIS A 666 -13.71 24.20 3.19
CA HIS A 666 -15.06 24.63 3.53
C HIS A 666 -15.03 25.56 4.76
N PRO A 667 -15.87 26.67 4.81
CA PRO A 667 -15.80 27.63 5.91
C PRO A 667 -16.01 27.07 7.32
N SER A 668 -16.79 26.00 7.46
CA SER A 668 -17.09 25.30 8.73
C SER A 668 -16.16 24.12 9.03
N VAL A 669 -15.08 23.95 8.29
CA VAL A 669 -14.13 22.83 8.47
C VAL A 669 -12.75 23.38 8.80
N LEU A 670 -12.28 23.10 10.01
CA LEU A 670 -10.95 23.53 10.49
C LEU A 670 -9.91 22.42 10.20
N TYR A 671 -9.74 22.09 8.93
CA TYR A 671 -8.74 21.16 8.43
C TYR A 671 -8.15 21.69 7.13
N THR A 672 -6.85 21.51 6.91
CA THR A 672 -6.20 22.02 5.69
C THR A 672 -6.49 21.09 4.53
N ALA A 673 -7.21 21.58 3.54
CA ALA A 673 -7.48 20.84 2.32
C ALA A 673 -6.20 20.70 1.48
N TRP A 674 -5.98 19.51 0.94
CA TRP A 674 -4.83 19.19 0.09
C TRP A 674 -5.19 19.16 -1.41
N HIS A 675 -6.46 19.42 -1.77
CA HIS A 675 -6.92 19.65 -3.15
C HIS A 675 -8.19 20.49 -3.17
N LYS A 676 -8.74 20.72 -4.38
CA LYS A 676 -9.91 21.57 -4.60
C LYS A 676 -11.04 20.87 -5.37
N ASN A 677 -10.93 19.58 -5.61
CA ASN A 677 -11.84 18.82 -6.46
C ASN A 677 -12.32 17.55 -5.73
N PRO A 678 -13.62 17.38 -5.44
CA PRO A 678 -14.14 16.20 -4.74
C PRO A 678 -13.90 14.89 -5.52
N ASN A 679 -13.72 14.94 -6.84
CA ASN A 679 -13.37 13.76 -7.65
C ASN A 679 -11.97 13.19 -7.35
N LYS A 680 -11.17 13.85 -6.51
CA LYS A 680 -9.84 13.39 -6.09
C LYS A 680 -9.80 12.75 -4.70
N THR A 681 -10.92 12.72 -3.98
CA THR A 681 -10.98 12.23 -2.61
C THR A 681 -11.62 10.85 -2.53
N ILE A 682 -10.88 9.86 -2.05
CA ILE A 682 -11.42 8.55 -1.72
C ILE A 682 -11.65 8.49 -0.21
N ASN A 683 -12.92 8.51 0.17
CA ASN A 683 -13.36 8.38 1.55
C ASN A 683 -13.56 6.91 1.90
N TYR A 684 -12.88 6.44 2.93
CA TYR A 684 -12.91 5.06 3.39
C TYR A 684 -12.80 4.98 4.90
N VAL A 685 -13.15 3.85 5.46
CA VAL A 685 -13.03 3.57 6.90
C VAL A 685 -12.12 2.39 7.17
N ALA A 686 -12.01 1.43 6.25
CA ALA A 686 -11.06 0.33 6.28
C ALA A 686 -10.63 -0.06 4.87
N CYS A 687 -9.53 -0.77 4.74
CA CYS A 687 -9.00 -1.38 3.53
C CYS A 687 -8.30 -2.70 3.93
N HIS A 688 -7.63 -3.37 2.97
CA HIS A 688 -6.90 -4.61 3.25
C HIS A 688 -5.81 -4.45 4.31
N ASP A 689 -5.16 -3.26 4.36
CA ASP A 689 -4.15 -2.90 5.35
C ASP A 689 -4.75 -2.70 6.75
N ASN A 690 -4.03 -3.14 7.75
CA ASN A 690 -4.36 -3.01 9.17
C ASN A 690 -5.61 -3.83 9.56
N ASN A 691 -6.25 -3.50 10.67
CA ASN A 691 -7.42 -4.21 11.15
C ASN A 691 -8.67 -3.90 10.30
N THR A 692 -9.53 -4.90 10.08
CA THR A 692 -10.87 -4.69 9.52
C THR A 692 -11.66 -3.69 10.37
N LEU A 693 -12.79 -3.19 9.87
CA LEU A 693 -13.62 -2.29 10.69
C LEU A 693 -14.09 -2.97 11.97
N TYR A 694 -14.57 -4.22 11.89
CA TYR A 694 -15.01 -5.00 13.05
C TYR A 694 -13.88 -5.16 14.08
N ASP A 695 -12.69 -5.60 13.64
CA ASP A 695 -11.54 -5.86 14.52
C ASP A 695 -11.09 -4.57 15.22
N LYS A 696 -11.01 -3.45 14.47
CA LYS A 696 -10.68 -2.15 15.03
C LYS A 696 -11.69 -1.70 16.07
N LEU A 697 -12.99 -1.83 15.81
CA LEU A 697 -14.03 -1.48 16.77
C LEU A 697 -13.93 -2.34 18.03
N TYR A 698 -13.73 -3.65 17.86
CA TYR A 698 -13.54 -4.57 18.99
C TYR A 698 -12.35 -4.15 19.89
N LEU A 699 -11.20 -3.82 19.29
CA LEU A 699 -9.98 -3.43 20.02
C LEU A 699 -10.11 -2.08 20.75
N THR A 700 -11.08 -1.23 20.37
CA THR A 700 -11.29 0.08 20.99
C THR A 700 -12.34 0.10 22.11
N LEU A 701 -13.02 -1.03 22.36
CA LEU A 701 -14.01 -1.18 23.41
C LEU A 701 -13.34 -1.80 24.65
N GLU A 702 -13.48 -1.16 25.81
CA GLU A 702 -12.74 -1.51 27.02
C GLU A 702 -13.28 -2.73 27.77
N GLU A 703 -14.55 -3.10 27.54
CA GLU A 703 -15.22 -4.17 28.29
C GLU A 703 -16.09 -5.05 27.38
N ASP A 704 -16.15 -6.35 27.68
CA ASP A 704 -17.00 -7.33 26.94
C ASP A 704 -18.48 -6.94 26.85
N GLU A 705 -18.99 -6.17 27.80
CA GLU A 705 -20.37 -5.66 27.82
C GLU A 705 -20.63 -4.56 26.77
N GLU A 706 -19.58 -4.00 26.16
CA GLU A 706 -19.68 -2.97 25.12
C GLU A 706 -19.71 -3.55 23.70
N LEU A 707 -19.52 -4.85 23.51
CA LEU A 707 -19.49 -5.49 22.18
C LEU A 707 -20.79 -5.32 21.40
N ASP A 708 -21.91 -5.13 22.08
CA ASP A 708 -23.20 -4.80 21.45
C ASP A 708 -23.19 -3.44 20.71
N LEU A 709 -22.14 -2.61 20.95
CA LEU A 709 -21.95 -1.32 20.26
C LEU A 709 -21.28 -1.49 18.88
N ILE A 710 -20.66 -2.62 18.57
CA ILE A 710 -19.92 -2.79 17.30
C ILE A 710 -20.86 -2.56 16.10
N LEU A 711 -22.04 -3.17 16.10
CA LEU A 711 -22.99 -3.01 15.00
C LEU A 711 -23.47 -1.55 14.82
N PRO A 712 -23.91 -0.82 15.86
CA PRO A 712 -24.26 0.60 15.71
C PRO A 712 -23.09 1.47 15.23
N LEU A 713 -21.89 1.25 15.75
CA LEU A 713 -20.69 2.01 15.33
C LEU A 713 -20.28 1.70 13.89
N ALA A 714 -20.38 0.44 13.46
CA ALA A 714 -20.14 0.04 12.07
C ALA A 714 -21.16 0.67 11.11
N LYS A 715 -22.47 0.63 11.45
CA LYS A 715 -23.52 1.32 10.71
C LYS A 715 -23.27 2.82 10.60
N GLN A 716 -22.88 3.47 11.71
CA GLN A 716 -22.57 4.89 11.72
C GLN A 716 -21.34 5.21 10.85
N SER A 717 -20.33 4.35 10.84
CA SER A 717 -19.14 4.50 9.98
C SER A 717 -19.52 4.58 8.50
N TYR A 718 -20.30 3.62 8.02
CA TYR A 718 -20.78 3.61 6.64
C TYR A 718 -21.86 4.67 6.37
N GLY A 719 -22.64 5.05 7.40
CA GLY A 719 -23.52 6.22 7.34
C GLY A 719 -22.75 7.52 7.07
N ILE A 720 -21.56 7.67 7.60
CA ILE A 720 -20.68 8.82 7.30
C ILE A 720 -20.10 8.69 5.89
N ILE A 721 -19.51 7.55 5.53
CA ILE A 721 -18.83 7.35 4.23
C ILE A 721 -19.81 7.51 3.06
N LEU A 722 -20.95 6.82 3.08
CA LEU A 722 -21.88 6.78 1.96
C LEU A 722 -22.73 8.05 1.82
N THR A 723 -22.77 8.92 2.84
CA THR A 723 -23.41 10.26 2.74
C THR A 723 -22.40 11.40 2.56
N SER A 724 -21.09 11.11 2.51
CA SER A 724 -20.03 12.08 2.24
C SER A 724 -19.93 12.38 0.74
N GLN A 725 -19.50 13.60 0.42
CA GLN A 725 -19.07 13.95 -0.93
C GLN A 725 -17.74 13.27 -1.27
N GLY A 726 -17.42 13.15 -2.56
CA GLY A 726 -16.22 12.42 -3.02
C GLY A 726 -16.53 10.96 -3.38
N ILE A 727 -15.51 10.15 -3.52
CA ILE A 727 -15.56 8.74 -3.93
C ILE A 727 -15.76 7.89 -2.66
N SER A 728 -16.68 6.93 -2.69
CA SER A 728 -16.88 6.00 -1.56
C SER A 728 -16.11 4.70 -1.77
N PHE A 729 -15.54 4.17 -0.68
CA PHE A 729 -14.72 2.95 -0.71
C PHE A 729 -15.12 2.00 0.42
N ILE A 730 -15.23 0.71 0.12
CA ILE A 730 -15.66 -0.37 1.01
C ILE A 730 -14.61 -1.48 0.97
N HIS A 731 -14.14 -1.93 2.12
CA HIS A 731 -13.32 -3.13 2.25
C HIS A 731 -14.23 -4.37 2.24
N ALA A 732 -13.89 -5.38 1.44
CA ALA A 732 -14.70 -6.58 1.25
C ALA A 732 -15.06 -7.28 2.58
N GLY A 733 -16.37 -7.44 2.81
CA GLY A 733 -16.92 -8.10 3.98
C GLY A 733 -17.22 -7.18 5.17
N ASP A 734 -16.79 -5.94 5.19
CA ASP A 734 -17.13 -4.97 6.24
C ASP A 734 -18.64 -4.77 6.35
N GLU A 735 -19.37 -4.88 5.23
CA GLU A 735 -20.81 -4.75 5.14
C GLU A 735 -21.60 -5.90 5.80
N PHE A 736 -20.91 -6.91 6.33
CA PHE A 736 -21.47 -7.93 7.21
C PHE A 736 -20.51 -8.33 8.34
N LEU A 737 -19.66 -7.37 8.79
CA LEU A 737 -18.83 -7.47 9.99
C LEU A 737 -17.71 -8.52 9.86
N ARG A 738 -16.99 -8.55 8.74
CA ARG A 738 -15.81 -9.40 8.53
C ARG A 738 -14.74 -9.13 9.59
N SER A 739 -14.15 -10.22 10.09
CA SER A 739 -13.00 -10.22 10.99
C SER A 739 -11.85 -11.01 10.37
N LYS A 740 -10.61 -10.64 10.71
CA LYS A 740 -9.39 -11.39 10.41
C LYS A 740 -8.76 -11.85 11.73
N PRO A 741 -9.23 -12.97 12.31
CA PRO A 741 -8.64 -13.51 13.54
C PRO A 741 -7.22 -14.00 13.26
N ASP A 742 -6.29 -13.79 14.19
CA ASP A 742 -4.95 -14.36 14.10
C ASP A 742 -4.98 -15.91 14.11
N GLU A 743 -3.91 -16.57 13.65
CA GLU A 743 -3.83 -18.03 13.59
C GLU A 743 -4.00 -18.69 14.97
N SER A 744 -3.67 -18.00 16.06
CA SER A 744 -3.85 -18.50 17.41
C SER A 744 -5.30 -18.44 17.90
N GLY A 745 -6.13 -17.63 17.22
CA GLY A 745 -7.52 -17.34 17.58
C GLY A 745 -7.65 -16.53 18.88
N SER A 746 -6.59 -15.84 19.32
CA SER A 746 -6.57 -15.02 20.53
C SER A 746 -6.57 -13.52 20.27
N GLY A 747 -6.39 -13.10 19.03
CA GLY A 747 -6.34 -11.70 18.58
C GLY A 747 -6.76 -11.54 17.13
N PHE A 748 -6.33 -10.43 16.53
CA PHE A 748 -6.62 -10.08 15.15
C PHE A 748 -5.35 -9.80 14.38
N ASP A 749 -5.28 -10.31 13.15
CA ASP A 749 -4.16 -10.10 12.26
C ASP A 749 -4.33 -8.77 11.51
N HIS A 750 -3.46 -7.81 11.83
CA HIS A 750 -3.45 -6.49 11.21
C HIS A 750 -2.50 -6.38 10.02
N ASN A 751 -1.71 -7.43 9.75
CA ASN A 751 -0.72 -7.48 8.68
C ASN A 751 -0.74 -8.86 8.00
N SER A 752 -1.90 -9.23 7.48
CA SER A 752 -2.22 -10.57 7.00
C SER A 752 -1.74 -10.87 5.58
N TYR A 753 -0.67 -10.17 5.11
CA TYR A 753 -0.21 -10.23 3.71
C TYR A 753 0.19 -11.62 3.22
N GLU A 754 0.66 -12.48 4.11
CA GLU A 754 1.00 -13.89 3.83
C GLU A 754 0.33 -14.87 4.81
N SER A 755 -0.65 -14.40 5.58
CA SER A 755 -1.43 -15.27 6.46
C SER A 755 -2.33 -16.21 5.64
N PRO A 756 -2.63 -17.42 6.13
CA PRO A 756 -3.37 -18.41 5.34
C PRO A 756 -4.81 -17.98 5.04
N ASP A 757 -5.45 -18.67 4.08
CA ASP A 757 -6.85 -18.45 3.73
C ASP A 757 -7.79 -18.46 4.95
N SER A 758 -7.51 -19.24 5.98
CA SER A 758 -8.31 -19.30 7.21
C SER A 758 -8.40 -17.97 7.96
N VAL A 759 -7.41 -17.08 7.78
CA VAL A 759 -7.39 -15.70 8.32
C VAL A 759 -8.08 -14.73 7.35
N ASN A 760 -7.74 -14.84 6.06
CA ASN A 760 -8.11 -13.85 5.05
C ASN A 760 -9.45 -14.12 4.34
N GLN A 761 -9.91 -15.37 4.28
CA GLN A 761 -11.14 -15.74 3.56
C GLN A 761 -12.39 -15.01 4.08
N ILE A 762 -13.30 -14.68 3.18
CA ILE A 762 -14.62 -14.18 3.54
C ILE A 762 -15.49 -15.36 4.03
N ASP A 763 -15.86 -15.34 5.31
CA ASP A 763 -16.82 -16.29 5.87
C ASP A 763 -18.26 -15.83 5.62
N TRP A 764 -18.88 -16.38 4.58
CA TRP A 764 -20.24 -16.04 4.19
C TRP A 764 -21.32 -16.43 5.22
N SER A 765 -20.95 -17.22 6.24
CA SER A 765 -21.86 -17.52 7.35
C SER A 765 -22.16 -16.26 8.18
N LEU A 766 -21.25 -15.28 8.24
CA LEU A 766 -21.47 -14.00 8.91
C LEU A 766 -22.68 -13.25 8.33
N LYS A 767 -22.84 -13.25 6.99
CA LYS A 767 -24.00 -12.63 6.33
C LYS A 767 -25.35 -13.25 6.72
N THR A 768 -25.36 -14.46 7.31
CA THR A 768 -26.56 -15.15 7.80
C THR A 768 -26.80 -14.97 9.31
N SER A 769 -25.85 -14.38 10.04
CA SER A 769 -26.02 -14.00 11.44
C SER A 769 -27.04 -12.87 11.58
N GLU A 770 -27.57 -12.62 12.77
CA GLU A 770 -28.52 -11.54 13.02
C GLU A 770 -27.86 -10.18 12.74
N ASP A 771 -26.69 -9.93 13.31
CA ASP A 771 -25.96 -8.67 13.15
C ASP A 771 -25.40 -8.47 11.74
N GLY A 772 -24.82 -9.53 11.13
CA GLY A 772 -24.28 -9.45 9.77
C GLY A 772 -25.36 -9.22 8.71
N ALA A 773 -26.53 -9.85 8.87
CA ALA A 773 -27.68 -9.64 7.98
C ALA A 773 -28.25 -8.22 8.13
N ASP A 774 -28.30 -7.68 9.34
CA ASP A 774 -28.75 -6.33 9.63
C ASP A 774 -27.76 -5.29 9.08
N MET A 775 -26.46 -5.49 9.31
CA MET A 775 -25.41 -4.62 8.74
C MET A 775 -25.44 -4.62 7.21
N TYR A 776 -25.57 -5.81 6.59
CA TYR A 776 -25.65 -5.92 5.12
C TYR A 776 -26.86 -5.17 4.54
N ALA A 777 -28.04 -5.36 5.14
CA ALA A 777 -29.24 -4.67 4.69
C ALA A 777 -29.11 -3.15 4.82
N TYR A 778 -28.46 -2.68 5.88
CA TYR A 778 -28.22 -1.27 6.15
C TYR A 778 -27.27 -0.64 5.14
N VAL A 779 -26.09 -1.26 4.89
CA VAL A 779 -25.08 -0.75 3.94
C VAL A 779 -25.65 -0.79 2.52
N LYS A 780 -26.28 -1.88 2.10
CA LYS A 780 -26.93 -1.99 0.79
C LYS A 780 -27.93 -0.86 0.55
N ALA A 781 -28.78 -0.58 1.54
CA ALA A 781 -29.77 0.49 1.42
C ALA A 781 -29.13 1.89 1.36
N LEU A 782 -28.00 2.12 2.02
CA LEU A 782 -27.24 3.38 1.87
C LEU A 782 -26.57 3.50 0.51
N ILE A 783 -26.08 2.40 -0.07
CA ILE A 783 -25.55 2.35 -1.44
C ILE A 783 -26.65 2.70 -2.44
N GLU A 784 -27.86 2.09 -2.30
CA GLU A 784 -29.01 2.40 -3.14
C GLU A 784 -29.42 3.87 -3.01
N LEU A 785 -29.44 4.41 -1.79
CA LEU A 785 -29.73 5.83 -1.52
C LEU A 785 -28.71 6.74 -2.23
N ARG A 786 -27.39 6.46 -2.12
CA ARG A 786 -26.34 7.21 -2.77
C ARG A 786 -26.44 7.13 -4.31
N ASN A 787 -26.71 5.96 -4.85
CA ASN A 787 -26.88 5.75 -6.29
C ASN A 787 -28.11 6.49 -6.84
N THR A 788 -29.18 6.61 -6.06
CA THR A 788 -30.43 7.29 -6.47
C THR A 788 -30.35 8.81 -6.37
N HIS A 789 -29.60 9.34 -5.36
CA HIS A 789 -29.59 10.77 -5.04
C HIS A 789 -28.26 11.45 -5.38
N GLU A 790 -28.26 12.25 -6.44
CA GLU A 790 -27.06 12.98 -6.91
C GLU A 790 -26.54 14.00 -5.87
N SER A 791 -27.36 14.45 -4.95
CA SER A 791 -26.98 15.34 -3.84
C SER A 791 -25.83 14.78 -2.99
N PHE A 792 -25.66 13.45 -2.90
CA PHE A 792 -24.54 12.81 -2.19
C PHE A 792 -23.27 12.68 -3.03
N ARG A 793 -23.30 13.05 -4.33
CA ARG A 793 -22.21 12.85 -5.29
C ARG A 793 -21.90 14.11 -6.10
N MET A 794 -22.04 15.29 -5.48
CA MET A 794 -21.68 16.56 -6.15
C MET A 794 -20.25 16.52 -6.66
N SER A 795 -20.06 16.82 -7.95
CA SER A 795 -18.77 16.66 -8.64
C SER A 795 -17.89 17.90 -8.62
N SER A 796 -18.36 19.02 -8.07
CA SER A 796 -17.61 20.27 -8.01
C SER A 796 -17.55 20.87 -6.60
N ALA A 797 -16.44 21.55 -6.30
CA ALA A 797 -16.31 22.30 -5.05
C ALA A 797 -17.32 23.46 -4.95
N GLU A 798 -17.69 24.07 -6.07
CA GLU A 798 -18.67 25.15 -6.13
C GLU A 798 -20.06 24.68 -5.68
N ASP A 799 -20.50 23.52 -6.22
CA ASP A 799 -21.79 22.94 -5.84
C ASP A 799 -21.84 22.57 -4.35
N ILE A 800 -20.75 22.00 -3.82
CA ILE A 800 -20.66 21.65 -2.40
C ILE A 800 -20.71 22.92 -1.52
N LEU A 801 -19.97 23.97 -1.88
CA LEU A 801 -19.92 25.22 -1.13
C LEU A 801 -21.25 25.97 -1.15
N ASP A 802 -22.00 25.90 -2.26
CA ASP A 802 -23.27 26.57 -2.42
C ASP A 802 -24.44 25.84 -1.75
N ASN A 803 -24.36 24.49 -1.67
CA ASN A 803 -25.49 23.67 -1.26
C ASN A 803 -25.30 22.95 0.07
N LEU A 804 -24.08 22.65 0.54
CA LEU A 804 -23.83 21.95 1.79
C LEU A 804 -23.49 22.92 2.91
N SER A 805 -24.24 22.85 4.03
CA SER A 805 -23.99 23.67 5.23
C SER A 805 -24.08 22.86 6.51
N PHE A 806 -23.12 23.06 7.43
CA PHE A 806 -23.16 22.45 8.75
C PHE A 806 -24.09 23.22 9.71
N LEU A 807 -24.78 22.47 10.53
CA LEU A 807 -25.75 22.96 11.51
C LEU A 807 -25.36 22.50 12.92
N TYR A 808 -25.80 23.24 13.95
CA TYR A 808 -25.64 22.85 15.38
C TYR A 808 -24.17 22.63 15.80
N GLU A 809 -23.26 23.42 15.30
CA GLU A 809 -21.81 23.30 15.57
C GLU A 809 -21.42 23.49 17.04
N ASP A 810 -22.36 23.92 17.89
CA ASP A 810 -22.21 24.05 19.35
C ASP A 810 -22.61 22.79 20.14
N GLN A 811 -23.07 21.73 19.47
CA GLN A 811 -23.46 20.46 20.10
C GLN A 811 -22.32 19.43 20.00
N GLU A 812 -21.73 19.13 21.14
CA GLU A 812 -20.63 18.17 21.23
C GLU A 812 -21.09 16.77 20.80
N GLY A 813 -20.28 16.07 20.00
CA GLY A 813 -20.58 14.72 19.49
C GLY A 813 -21.66 14.66 18.40
N ILE A 814 -22.14 15.83 17.91
CA ILE A 814 -23.08 15.90 16.80
C ILE A 814 -22.42 16.52 15.58
N ILE A 815 -22.52 15.84 14.44
CA ILE A 815 -22.30 16.44 13.13
C ILE A 815 -23.64 16.44 12.42
N ALA A 816 -24.17 17.60 12.09
CA ALA A 816 -25.35 17.71 11.27
C ALA A 816 -25.09 18.65 10.10
N TYR A 817 -25.51 18.25 8.91
CA TYR A 817 -25.39 19.07 7.71
C TYR A 817 -26.63 18.93 6.84
N GLN A 818 -26.94 20.01 6.15
CA GLN A 818 -28.02 20.08 5.19
C GLN A 818 -27.41 20.25 3.79
N ILE A 819 -27.92 19.46 2.84
CA ILE A 819 -27.74 19.67 1.40
C ILE A 819 -29.06 20.26 0.91
N ALA A 820 -28.99 21.42 0.25
CA ALA A 820 -30.17 22.21 -0.09
C ALA A 820 -30.25 22.43 -1.62
N ASN A 821 -31.40 22.98 -2.05
CA ASN A 821 -31.63 23.51 -3.40
C ASN A 821 -31.64 22.43 -4.51
N ASP A 822 -32.18 21.22 -4.20
CA ASP A 822 -32.18 20.12 -5.17
C ASP A 822 -30.80 19.97 -5.84
N ALA A 823 -29.73 19.92 -5.01
CA ALA A 823 -28.35 19.91 -5.46
C ALA A 823 -28.11 18.85 -6.54
N SER A 824 -27.42 19.22 -7.62
CA SER A 824 -27.20 18.37 -8.79
C SER A 824 -28.47 17.91 -9.51
N GLY A 825 -29.65 18.53 -9.25
CA GLY A 825 -30.91 18.15 -9.87
C GLY A 825 -31.67 17.02 -9.17
N ASP A 826 -31.33 16.72 -7.91
CA ASP A 826 -31.95 15.71 -7.09
C ASP A 826 -33.47 15.95 -6.91
N GLU A 827 -34.25 14.89 -6.76
CA GLU A 827 -35.68 15.00 -6.50
C GLU A 827 -36.00 15.53 -5.09
N TYR A 828 -35.05 15.43 -4.14
CA TYR A 828 -35.16 15.99 -2.82
C TYR A 828 -34.72 17.44 -2.78
N GLU A 829 -35.67 18.37 -2.43
CA GLU A 829 -35.36 19.80 -2.31
C GLU A 829 -34.32 20.08 -1.22
N ASN A 830 -34.36 19.34 -0.13
CA ASN A 830 -33.41 19.41 0.96
C ASN A 830 -33.20 18.03 1.58
N ILE A 831 -31.94 17.72 1.90
CA ILE A 831 -31.54 16.55 2.68
C ILE A 831 -30.86 17.02 3.97
N LEU A 832 -31.23 16.44 5.10
CA LEU A 832 -30.59 16.69 6.39
C LEU A 832 -30.00 15.39 6.92
N VAL A 833 -28.69 15.34 7.09
CA VAL A 833 -27.98 14.23 7.71
C VAL A 833 -27.52 14.63 9.11
N ILE A 834 -27.74 13.74 10.09
CA ILE A 834 -27.35 13.94 11.49
C ILE A 834 -26.58 12.71 11.97
N GLN A 835 -25.35 12.92 12.36
CA GLN A 835 -24.49 11.92 13.01
C GLN A 835 -24.47 12.20 14.51
N ASN A 836 -24.94 11.25 15.33
CA ASN A 836 -24.85 11.33 16.77
C ASN A 836 -23.83 10.30 17.28
N ALA A 837 -22.63 10.74 17.59
CA ALA A 837 -21.57 9.90 18.13
C ALA A 837 -21.53 9.89 19.67
N ASN A 838 -22.56 10.45 20.33
CA ASN A 838 -22.68 10.32 21.77
C ASN A 838 -23.23 8.95 22.17
N ASN A 839 -22.83 8.46 23.34
CA ASN A 839 -23.41 7.28 23.99
C ASN A 839 -24.75 7.54 24.69
N LYS A 840 -25.53 8.47 24.15
CA LYS A 840 -26.87 8.86 24.62
C LYS A 840 -27.66 9.56 23.52
N ASN A 841 -28.96 9.47 23.59
CA ASN A 841 -29.84 10.19 22.67
C ASN A 841 -29.63 11.70 22.73
N ALA A 842 -29.48 12.32 21.57
CA ALA A 842 -29.36 13.76 21.41
C ALA A 842 -30.69 14.42 21.06
N LYS A 843 -30.85 15.69 21.46
CA LYS A 843 -32.02 16.51 21.08
C LYS A 843 -31.63 17.48 19.99
N VAL A 844 -32.14 17.26 18.78
CA VAL A 844 -31.84 18.09 17.60
C VAL A 844 -33.14 18.79 17.17
N LYS A 845 -33.08 20.11 16.97
CA LYS A 845 -34.20 20.92 16.50
C LYS A 845 -34.13 21.02 14.98
N LEU A 846 -35.12 20.44 14.28
CA LEU A 846 -35.19 20.50 12.82
C LEU A 846 -35.30 21.95 12.29
N PRO A 847 -34.79 22.22 11.09
CA PRO A 847 -35.01 23.54 10.41
C PRO A 847 -36.48 23.87 10.34
N THR A 848 -36.82 25.19 10.34
CA THR A 848 -38.20 25.64 10.63
C THR A 848 -39.13 25.62 9.44
N ASN A 849 -38.59 25.45 8.21
CA ASN A 849 -39.40 25.42 6.98
C ASN A 849 -39.96 24.02 6.72
N GLY A 850 -41.20 23.93 6.25
CA GLY A 850 -41.86 22.71 5.75
C GLY A 850 -42.02 21.55 6.72
N GLY A 851 -42.12 20.35 6.18
CA GLY A 851 -42.09 19.08 6.87
C GLY A 851 -40.84 18.28 6.52
N TRP A 852 -40.39 17.38 7.41
CA TRP A 852 -39.24 16.54 7.23
C TRP A 852 -39.63 15.07 7.34
N VAL A 853 -39.24 14.25 6.42
CA VAL A 853 -39.45 12.81 6.39
C VAL A 853 -38.16 12.10 6.76
N LEU A 854 -38.22 11.31 7.84
CA LEU A 854 -37.12 10.45 8.26
C LEU A 854 -37.13 9.18 7.41
N ILE A 855 -36.02 8.82 6.83
CA ILE A 855 -35.82 7.63 5.97
C ILE A 855 -34.70 6.72 6.45
N THR A 856 -33.79 7.23 7.31
CA THR A 856 -32.69 6.43 7.88
C THR A 856 -32.57 6.74 9.38
N ASN A 857 -32.47 5.72 10.20
CA ASN A 857 -32.17 5.77 11.62
C ASN A 857 -31.20 4.61 12.00
N ASN A 858 -31.09 4.26 13.27
CA ASN A 858 -30.21 3.16 13.71
C ASN A 858 -30.70 1.75 13.29
N GLU A 859 -32.04 1.59 13.09
CA GLU A 859 -32.65 0.29 12.75
C GLU A 859 -32.67 0.03 11.24
N THR A 860 -32.88 1.07 10.41
CA THR A 860 -33.08 0.92 8.96
C THR A 860 -32.54 2.09 8.18
N ALA A 861 -32.14 1.84 6.94
CA ALA A 861 -31.71 2.85 5.97
C ALA A 861 -32.51 2.71 4.66
N GLY A 862 -32.42 3.73 3.78
CA GLY A 862 -33.02 3.79 2.44
C GLY A 862 -34.12 4.84 2.32
N ASP A 863 -34.94 4.78 1.24
CA ASP A 863 -35.95 5.79 0.89
C ASP A 863 -37.33 5.56 1.52
N THR A 864 -37.49 4.52 2.33
CA THR A 864 -38.77 4.22 2.96
C THR A 864 -39.07 5.17 4.10
N GLU A 865 -40.24 5.85 4.05
CA GLU A 865 -40.67 6.76 5.10
C GLU A 865 -40.80 5.99 6.44
N ILE A 866 -40.09 6.45 7.46
CA ILE A 866 -40.16 5.96 8.85
C ILE A 866 -41.13 6.81 9.67
N GLU A 867 -40.91 8.12 9.68
CA GLU A 867 -41.73 9.09 10.42
C GLU A 867 -41.65 10.47 9.73
N THR A 868 -42.73 11.24 9.83
CA THR A 868 -42.75 12.63 9.33
C THR A 868 -42.80 13.63 10.47
N PHE A 869 -42.01 14.68 10.39
CA PHE A 869 -41.91 15.74 11.37
C PHE A 869 -42.26 17.11 10.78
N LYS A 870 -42.87 17.94 11.62
CA LYS A 870 -43.05 19.36 11.28
C LYS A 870 -41.74 20.12 11.47
N GLY A 871 -41.37 21.04 10.57
CA GLY A 871 -40.24 21.94 10.71
C GLY A 871 -40.27 22.68 12.05
N GLY A 872 -39.10 22.88 12.63
CA GLY A 872 -38.93 23.45 13.97
C GLY A 872 -39.23 22.51 15.16
N LYS A 873 -39.67 21.26 14.90
CA LYS A 873 -39.82 20.24 15.94
C LYS A 873 -38.44 19.83 16.47
N THR A 874 -38.31 19.61 17.76
CA THR A 874 -37.16 18.94 18.36
C THR A 874 -37.40 17.44 18.33
N ILE A 875 -36.52 16.69 17.68
CA ILE A 875 -36.53 15.23 17.62
C ILE A 875 -35.50 14.65 18.60
N SER A 876 -35.65 13.36 18.91
CA SER A 876 -34.63 12.60 19.59
C SER A 876 -33.86 11.79 18.55
N VAL A 877 -32.57 12.01 18.44
CA VAL A 877 -31.64 11.22 17.60
C VAL A 877 -30.99 10.21 18.53
N GLU A 878 -31.06 8.94 18.20
CA GLU A 878 -30.53 7.85 19.03
C GLU A 878 -29.01 7.96 19.15
N GLU A 879 -28.48 7.34 20.19
CA GLU A 879 -27.03 7.20 20.40
C GLU A 879 -26.38 6.40 19.26
N ASN A 880 -25.11 6.69 18.94
CA ASN A 880 -24.30 6.01 17.95
C ASN A 880 -25.08 5.73 16.64
N SER A 881 -25.63 6.78 16.03
CA SER A 881 -26.57 6.64 14.90
C SER A 881 -26.38 7.68 13.81
N THR A 882 -26.78 7.30 12.60
CA THR A 882 -26.97 8.18 11.44
C THR A 882 -28.45 8.38 11.18
N TYR A 883 -28.91 9.63 11.15
CA TYR A 883 -30.27 9.98 10.72
C TYR A 883 -30.21 10.72 9.40
N ILE A 884 -31.04 10.30 8.43
CA ILE A 884 -31.23 10.99 7.16
C ILE A 884 -32.70 11.37 7.05
N LEU A 885 -32.96 12.66 6.83
CA LEU A 885 -34.28 13.21 6.61
C LEU A 885 -34.27 13.98 5.29
N TYR A 886 -35.36 13.91 4.55
CA TYR A 886 -35.52 14.72 3.35
C TYR A 886 -36.77 15.61 3.39
N GLN A 887 -36.79 16.56 2.49
CA GLN A 887 -37.91 17.45 2.25
C GLN A 887 -38.06 17.62 0.72
N ASN A 888 -39.31 17.52 0.24
CA ASN A 888 -39.64 17.86 -1.16
C ASN A 888 -40.76 18.89 -1.24
N ALA A 889 -40.91 19.51 -2.41
CA ALA A 889 -41.90 20.60 -2.63
C ALA A 889 -43.35 20.19 -2.32
N SER A 890 -43.68 18.89 -2.32
CA SER A 890 -45.02 18.37 -2.03
C SER A 890 -45.34 18.32 -0.53
N ILE A 891 -44.34 18.47 0.36
CA ILE A 891 -44.48 18.38 1.82
C ILE A 891 -44.62 19.74 2.48
N ALA A 892 -44.46 20.84 1.73
CA ALA A 892 -44.52 22.22 2.24
C ALA A 892 -45.83 22.61 2.97
N ASP A 893 -46.94 21.87 2.75
CA ASP A 893 -48.26 22.08 3.36
C ASP A 893 -48.70 20.91 4.28
N TYR A 894 -47.81 20.40 5.11
CA TYR A 894 -48.06 19.25 5.96
C TYR A 894 -49.14 19.49 7.06
N ASN A 895 -50.17 18.67 7.00
CA ASN A 895 -51.24 18.63 8.04
C ASN A 895 -51.26 17.19 8.65
N PRO A 896 -50.80 17.00 9.89
CA PRO A 896 -50.58 15.65 10.43
C PRO A 896 -51.94 14.87 10.54
N VAL A 897 -52.01 13.77 9.81
CA VAL A 897 -53.03 12.74 10.07
C VAL A 897 -52.45 11.80 11.16
N PRO A 898 -53.18 11.58 12.26
CA PRO A 898 -52.65 10.72 13.31
C PRO A 898 -52.55 9.27 12.81
N THR A 899 -51.32 8.77 12.69
CA THR A 899 -51.05 7.35 12.40
C THR A 899 -51.43 6.53 13.62
N ILE A 900 -52.46 5.70 13.48
CA ILE A 900 -52.81 4.69 14.51
C ILE A 900 -51.88 3.51 14.29
N ILE A 901 -50.85 3.38 15.13
CA ILE A 901 -50.00 2.20 15.21
C ILE A 901 -50.83 1.04 15.75
N ILE A 902 -51.23 0.10 14.90
CA ILE A 902 -51.75 -1.20 15.34
C ILE A 902 -50.53 -2.13 15.49
N SER A 903 -50.07 -2.24 16.71
CA SER A 903 -49.11 -3.29 17.10
C SER A 903 -49.78 -4.64 17.00
N ILE A 904 -49.46 -5.44 15.99
CA ILE A 904 -49.82 -6.86 15.93
C ILE A 904 -48.63 -7.66 16.48
N VAL A 905 -48.74 -8.03 17.75
CA VAL A 905 -47.90 -9.06 18.35
C VAL A 905 -48.44 -10.42 17.96
N GLY A 906 -47.65 -11.22 17.33
CA GLY A 906 -47.56 -12.65 17.53
C GLY A 906 -48.45 -13.59 16.78
N GLY A 907 -47.83 -14.58 16.15
CA GLY A 907 -48.38 -15.95 16.08
C GLY A 907 -48.48 -16.51 14.65
N LEU A 908 -47.55 -17.38 14.34
CA LEU A 908 -47.59 -18.35 13.25
C LEU A 908 -48.93 -19.05 13.10
N ALA A 909 -49.51 -19.09 11.91
CA ALA A 909 -50.16 -20.29 11.36
C ALA A 909 -50.37 -20.12 9.84
N ILE A 910 -49.87 -21.09 9.12
CA ILE A 910 -50.08 -21.40 7.71
C ILE A 910 -51.56 -21.53 7.42
N ILE A 911 -52.08 -20.97 6.33
CA ILE A 911 -53.04 -21.59 5.43
C ILE A 911 -53.15 -20.76 4.12
N SER A 912 -53.02 -21.45 3.02
CA SER A 912 -53.17 -21.05 1.64
C SER A 912 -54.59 -20.66 1.23
N ALA A 913 -54.64 -19.82 0.23
CA ALA A 913 -55.69 -19.69 -0.80
C ALA A 913 -56.41 -18.33 -0.91
N GLY A 914 -56.13 -17.67 -1.94
CA GLY A 914 -56.93 -16.94 -2.92
C GLY A 914 -58.15 -16.12 -2.46
N ALA A 915 -58.07 -14.84 -2.73
CA ALA A 915 -59.16 -14.08 -3.37
C ALA A 915 -58.76 -12.69 -3.82
N PHE A 916 -58.82 -12.44 -5.09
CA PHE A 916 -58.90 -11.14 -5.73
C PHE A 916 -60.10 -10.34 -5.17
N VAL A 917 -59.89 -9.12 -4.76
CA VAL A 917 -60.97 -8.10 -4.77
C VAL A 917 -60.38 -6.76 -5.20
N VAL A 918 -60.83 -6.37 -6.36
CA VAL A 918 -60.76 -5.04 -6.95
C VAL A 918 -61.60 -4.07 -6.12
N ILE A 919 -61.07 -2.95 -5.72
CA ILE A 919 -61.89 -1.76 -5.43
C ILE A 919 -61.37 -0.58 -6.23
N THR A 920 -62.21 -0.24 -7.18
CA THR A 920 -62.12 0.95 -8.02
C THR A 920 -62.73 2.16 -7.32
N LYS A 921 -62.05 3.32 -7.47
CA LYS A 921 -62.56 4.67 -7.56
C LYS A 921 -63.59 5.20 -6.53
N LEU A 922 -63.21 6.27 -5.91
CA LEU A 922 -64.12 7.45 -5.81
C LEU A 922 -63.28 8.73 -5.98
N LYS A 923 -63.49 9.36 -7.13
CA LYS A 923 -63.20 10.76 -7.43
C LYS A 923 -64.35 11.63 -6.93
N ARG A 924 -64.02 12.87 -6.48
CA ARG A 924 -64.82 14.08 -6.35
C ARG A 924 -65.37 14.37 -4.92
N LYS A 925 -64.89 15.39 -4.27
CA LYS A 925 -65.09 16.85 -4.61
C LYS A 925 -64.02 17.66 -3.93
#